data_34442f8b88dd15e204ec52db41f1b450
#
_entry.id   34442f8b88dd15e204ec52db41f1b450
#
_cell.length_a   1.000
_cell.length_b   1.000
_cell.length_c   1.000
_cell.angle_alpha   90.00
_cell.angle_beta   90.00
_cell.angle_gamma   90.00
#
_symmetry.space_group_name_H-M   'P 1'
#
loop_
_entity.id
_entity.type
_entity.pdbx_description
1 polymer ?
#
loop_
_entity_poly.entity_id
_entity_poly.type
_entity_poly.pdbx_seq_one_letter_code
_entity_poly.pdbx_strand_id
1 'polypeptide(L)'
;MKWNKEQLGAYAPNDIEMSWYDFWEKNGYFHQNPDASKEPFSIVMPPPNVTGQLHMGHALDNTLQDILVRFKRMEGYNVAWIPGTDHAGIATQVKVEQQLAKEEGKSRYDIGREEFLKRVWAWKEQYGNRIEKQVRRLGSSCDWSRKRFTMDDTCARAVREVFVTLYEKGLIYQGQRITNWCPHCHTALSDIEVDHSDVQGHLWYIKYPVVGEDDYIMIATTRPETIMGDTAVAVNPADDRMKKYIGKKVVVPLVDREVEVIADDYVDIGFGTGAVKITPAHDPNDFEMGQRHNLESIMIMNLDGTMNEKAGAKYNGMTRVDCRKAVVADLKELGLLDHIEELTHAVGHCSRCKTTVEPFVTKQWFVKMKPLTEAAFKAVEDGKTKFIPDRFVKTYKHWLEDVHDWCISRQLWWGHQIPVWYCDDCGKSSVSREDITECQHCHSKNIHRDPDVLDTWFSSALWPFSTMGWPDKTPDLQQFFPTSVLVTGYDIIFFWVARMMFMTCEFMKNIPFKNVFIHGLVRDSQGRKMSKSLGNGIDPLGVCEQYGADALRFTLVTGNTPGNDMRFYMERVEANRNFANKIWNASKFVIMNLGDFDETFVPEDKDLTLADRWILTSFNETVTKVTEDLDKFELGDAADAVYNFIWNSYCDWYIELAKKRLYQAASERDKHTVQYVLVYVLTHTLEMLHPFMPFVTEHLWQHLPHEGESIIVAPWPKTQDKWNFPADAATMNTMMEAIKGIRNLRAESNVPMGKKAPVILAPATEDMAQTLKTYEDYFHTLAFADKVTLLATGDAKPENAVVAVVPGIEVYLQLKDLIDVEKETARVQKEQEKLQKEIARLDKKLSNQGFLSKAPAAVVEKEKGKLADYQEKMAALTKRIEDLAKL
;
A
#
# COMPACT_ATOMS: atom_id res chain seq x y z
N MET A 1 7.97 36.42 -19.82
CA MET A 1 7.32 35.56 -18.81
C MET A 1 5.87 35.96 -18.61
N LYS A 2 4.93 35.03 -18.44
CA LYS A 2 3.53 35.33 -18.07
C LYS A 2 3.37 34.96 -16.61
N TRP A 3 2.71 35.75 -15.81
CA TRP A 3 2.37 35.46 -14.43
C TRP A 3 1.19 36.30 -13.94
N ASN A 4 0.39 35.74 -13.03
CA ASN A 4 -0.76 36.45 -12.47
C ASN A 4 -0.30 37.40 -11.36
N LYS A 5 -0.52 38.71 -11.55
CA LYS A 5 -0.13 39.74 -10.59
C LYS A 5 -1.19 40.01 -9.50
N GLU A 6 -2.26 39.20 -9.45
CA GLU A 6 -3.26 39.34 -8.40
C GLU A 6 -2.71 38.95 -7.02
N GLN A 7 -3.22 39.61 -5.99
CA GLN A 7 -2.79 39.29 -4.62
C GLN A 7 -3.37 37.98 -4.16
N LEU A 8 -2.52 37.12 -3.62
CA LEU A 8 -2.94 35.87 -3.00
C LEU A 8 -3.77 36.10 -1.72
N GLY A 9 -4.95 35.48 -1.63
CA GLY A 9 -5.77 35.40 -0.44
C GLY A 9 -5.18 34.54 0.68
N ALA A 10 -6.02 34.01 1.54
CA ALA A 10 -5.65 32.93 2.47
C ALA A 10 -5.65 31.58 1.75
N TYR A 11 -4.84 30.65 2.22
CA TYR A 11 -4.81 29.29 1.65
C TYR A 11 -6.12 28.54 1.94
N ALA A 12 -6.86 28.21 0.90
CA ALA A 12 -8.10 27.48 0.95
C ALA A 12 -8.09 26.38 -0.15
N PRO A 13 -7.65 25.13 0.17
CA PRO A 13 -7.46 24.10 -0.85
C PRO A 13 -8.70 23.78 -1.65
N ASN A 14 -9.88 23.74 -1.01
CA ASN A 14 -11.14 23.43 -1.69
C ASN A 14 -11.54 24.43 -2.78
N ASP A 15 -11.06 25.67 -2.69
CA ASP A 15 -11.40 26.71 -3.65
C ASP A 15 -10.57 26.59 -4.95
N ILE A 16 -9.41 25.90 -4.89
CA ILE A 16 -8.46 25.85 -6.00
C ILE A 16 -8.33 24.47 -6.64
N GLU A 17 -8.46 23.37 -5.86
CA GLU A 17 -8.07 22.04 -6.31
C GLU A 17 -8.86 21.56 -7.54
N MET A 18 -10.19 21.58 -7.49
CA MET A 18 -10.98 21.07 -8.62
C MET A 18 -10.92 21.97 -9.85
N SER A 19 -10.75 23.26 -9.67
CA SER A 19 -10.58 24.19 -10.81
C SER A 19 -9.28 23.92 -11.58
N TRP A 20 -8.17 23.57 -10.88
CA TRP A 20 -6.93 23.16 -11.51
C TRP A 20 -7.04 21.78 -12.15
N TYR A 21 -7.72 20.85 -11.53
CA TYR A 21 -7.94 19.52 -12.14
C TYR A 21 -8.68 19.63 -13.47
N ASP A 22 -9.79 20.41 -13.49
CA ASP A 22 -10.58 20.66 -14.69
C ASP A 22 -9.76 21.40 -15.76
N PHE A 23 -8.89 22.33 -15.36
CA PHE A 23 -7.97 23.02 -16.25
C PHE A 23 -6.99 22.03 -16.92
N TRP A 24 -6.36 21.16 -16.17
CA TRP A 24 -5.42 20.17 -16.73
C TRP A 24 -6.12 19.18 -17.67
N GLU A 25 -7.28 18.68 -17.29
CA GLU A 25 -8.03 17.71 -18.10
C GLU A 25 -8.53 18.38 -19.40
N LYS A 26 -9.10 19.58 -19.31
CA LYS A 26 -9.61 20.33 -20.47
C LYS A 26 -8.53 20.70 -21.49
N ASN A 27 -7.32 20.99 -21.02
CA ASN A 27 -6.18 21.29 -21.90
C ASN A 27 -5.44 20.03 -22.36
N GLY A 28 -5.88 18.83 -21.96
CA GLY A 28 -5.33 17.58 -22.44
C GLY A 28 -3.94 17.23 -21.89
N TYR A 29 -3.50 17.82 -20.78
CA TYR A 29 -2.15 17.59 -20.23
C TYR A 29 -1.94 16.16 -19.70
N PHE A 30 -2.99 15.40 -19.50
CA PHE A 30 -2.90 13.98 -19.07
C PHE A 30 -2.71 13.04 -20.26
N HIS A 31 -3.07 13.47 -21.47
CA HIS A 31 -3.00 12.67 -22.68
C HIS A 31 -1.74 13.00 -23.48
N GLN A 32 -1.04 11.98 -23.92
CA GLN A 32 0.04 12.10 -24.89
C GLN A 32 -0.17 11.06 -26.00
N ASN A 33 -0.11 11.49 -27.25
CA ASN A 33 -0.10 10.58 -28.38
C ASN A 33 1.20 9.76 -28.41
N PRO A 34 1.17 8.52 -28.92
CA PRO A 34 2.39 7.77 -29.19
C PRO A 34 3.39 8.58 -30.01
N ASP A 35 4.62 8.70 -29.50
CA ASP A 35 5.70 9.48 -30.11
C ASP A 35 7.02 8.69 -30.01
N ALA A 36 7.40 8.06 -31.13
CA ALA A 36 8.61 7.22 -31.19
C ALA A 36 9.93 8.03 -31.02
N SER A 37 9.88 9.37 -31.07
CA SER A 37 11.07 10.22 -30.83
C SER A 37 11.36 10.40 -29.34
N LYS A 38 10.43 10.04 -28.44
CA LYS A 38 10.54 10.16 -27.00
C LYS A 38 10.60 8.79 -26.34
N GLU A 39 11.35 8.70 -25.25
CA GLU A 39 11.35 7.51 -24.41
C GLU A 39 9.98 7.31 -23.75
N PRO A 40 9.38 6.11 -23.86
CA PRO A 40 8.08 5.87 -23.25
C PRO A 40 8.19 5.61 -21.75
N PHE A 41 7.25 6.18 -21.01
CA PHE A 41 7.00 5.82 -19.62
C PHE A 41 5.51 5.51 -19.45
N SER A 42 5.19 4.28 -19.07
CA SER A 42 3.81 3.84 -18.96
C SER A 42 3.52 3.07 -17.69
N ILE A 43 2.32 3.29 -17.16
CA ILE A 43 1.74 2.55 -16.03
C ILE A 43 0.32 2.15 -16.42
N VAL A 44 -0.05 0.91 -16.16
CA VAL A 44 -1.45 0.48 -16.11
C VAL A 44 -1.90 0.52 -14.64
N MET A 45 -2.90 1.34 -14.36
CA MET A 45 -3.42 1.48 -12.99
C MET A 45 -3.99 0.14 -12.52
N PRO A 46 -3.66 -0.35 -11.31
CA PRO A 46 -4.39 -1.46 -10.71
C PRO A 46 -5.88 -1.15 -10.71
N PRO A 47 -6.70 -1.90 -11.46
CA PRO A 47 -8.10 -1.50 -11.67
C PRO A 47 -8.90 -1.75 -10.39
N PRO A 48 -9.44 -0.71 -9.72
CA PRO A 48 -10.26 -0.90 -8.53
C PRO A 48 -11.51 -1.71 -8.83
N ASN A 49 -11.86 -2.61 -7.92
CA ASN A 49 -13.07 -3.41 -7.97
C ASN A 49 -14.32 -2.52 -7.84
N VAL A 50 -15.32 -2.67 -8.71
CA VAL A 50 -16.59 -1.92 -8.65
C VAL A 50 -17.53 -2.38 -7.50
N THR A 51 -16.94 -2.79 -6.37
CA THR A 51 -17.65 -3.29 -5.19
C THR A 51 -18.00 -2.21 -4.17
N GLY A 52 -17.52 -0.98 -4.37
CA GLY A 52 -17.75 0.14 -3.47
C GLY A 52 -16.78 1.30 -3.71
N GLN A 53 -16.75 2.21 -2.75
CA GLN A 53 -15.83 3.35 -2.78
C GLN A 53 -14.37 2.95 -2.48
N LEU A 54 -13.44 3.76 -2.97
CA LEU A 54 -12.02 3.63 -2.66
C LEU A 54 -11.75 3.83 -1.16
N HIS A 55 -10.71 3.20 -0.68
CA HIS A 55 -10.19 3.34 0.69
C HIS A 55 -8.76 3.90 0.68
N MET A 56 -8.18 4.14 1.85
CA MET A 56 -6.88 4.77 2.00
C MET A 56 -5.74 4.02 1.30
N GLY A 57 -5.81 2.68 1.18
CA GLY A 57 -4.83 1.90 0.40
C GLY A 57 -4.84 2.25 -1.09
N HIS A 58 -6.00 2.48 -1.68
CA HIS A 58 -6.09 2.95 -3.07
C HIS A 58 -5.57 4.39 -3.22
N ALA A 59 -5.78 5.25 -2.21
CA ALA A 59 -5.24 6.61 -2.23
C ALA A 59 -3.70 6.59 -2.19
N LEU A 60 -3.10 5.68 -1.41
CA LEU A 60 -1.65 5.46 -1.41
C LEU A 60 -1.17 4.99 -2.79
N ASP A 61 -1.73 3.91 -3.30
CA ASP A 61 -1.36 3.31 -4.59
C ASP A 61 -1.42 4.34 -5.74
N ASN A 62 -2.53 5.07 -5.84
CA ASN A 62 -2.69 6.12 -6.86
C ASN A 62 -1.71 7.30 -6.66
N THR A 63 -1.43 7.68 -5.42
CA THR A 63 -0.48 8.77 -5.13
C THR A 63 0.94 8.41 -5.58
N LEU A 64 1.39 7.18 -5.29
CA LEU A 64 2.71 6.72 -5.70
C LEU A 64 2.86 6.68 -7.23
N GLN A 65 1.83 6.19 -7.94
CA GLN A 65 1.80 6.19 -9.40
C GLN A 65 1.84 7.61 -9.96
N ASP A 66 1.02 8.52 -9.44
CA ASP A 66 0.92 9.90 -9.94
C ASP A 66 2.23 10.68 -9.76
N ILE A 67 2.95 10.45 -8.65
CA ILE A 67 4.26 11.05 -8.42
C ILE A 67 5.24 10.65 -9.54
N LEU A 68 5.33 9.36 -9.85
CA LEU A 68 6.20 8.86 -10.92
C LEU A 68 5.78 9.39 -12.30
N VAL A 69 4.48 9.42 -12.57
CA VAL A 69 3.91 9.91 -13.84
C VAL A 69 4.20 11.40 -14.04
N ARG A 70 4.00 12.24 -13.01
CA ARG A 70 4.30 13.67 -13.07
C ARG A 70 5.78 13.93 -13.23
N PHE A 71 6.61 13.25 -12.43
CA PHE A 71 8.06 13.36 -12.54
C PHE A 71 8.55 13.03 -13.95
N LYS A 72 8.18 11.87 -14.51
CA LYS A 72 8.63 11.47 -15.85
C LYS A 72 8.05 12.34 -16.96
N ARG A 73 6.84 12.88 -16.79
CA ARG A 73 6.28 13.88 -17.72
C ARG A 73 7.12 15.15 -17.75
N MET A 74 7.54 15.65 -16.59
CA MET A 74 8.40 16.82 -16.47
C MET A 74 9.83 16.56 -16.99
N GLU A 75 10.31 15.31 -16.94
CA GLU A 75 11.57 14.91 -17.58
C GLU A 75 11.49 14.81 -19.11
N GLY A 76 10.29 14.93 -19.68
CA GLY A 76 10.07 14.94 -21.13
C GLY A 76 9.79 13.57 -21.76
N TYR A 77 9.55 12.53 -20.95
CA TYR A 77 9.12 11.23 -21.46
C TYR A 77 7.77 11.30 -22.18
N ASN A 78 7.52 10.31 -23.08
CA ASN A 78 6.19 10.09 -23.63
C ASN A 78 5.41 9.24 -22.62
N VAL A 79 4.51 9.87 -21.88
CA VAL A 79 3.87 9.26 -20.71
C VAL A 79 2.47 8.75 -21.02
N ALA A 80 2.15 7.51 -20.59
CA ALA A 80 0.79 6.98 -20.59
C ALA A 80 0.47 6.34 -19.23
N TRP A 81 -0.48 6.90 -18.50
CA TRP A 81 -1.05 6.29 -17.30
C TRP A 81 -2.50 5.90 -17.56
N ILE A 82 -2.73 4.60 -17.75
CA ILE A 82 -4.01 4.04 -18.22
C ILE A 82 -4.87 3.69 -17.02
N PRO A 83 -5.99 4.41 -16.77
CA PRO A 83 -6.92 4.12 -15.70
C PRO A 83 -7.93 3.05 -16.10
N GLY A 84 -8.50 2.37 -15.12
CA GLY A 84 -9.60 1.44 -15.36
C GLY A 84 -10.24 0.95 -14.09
N THR A 85 -11.23 0.05 -14.26
CA THR A 85 -11.95 -0.63 -13.17
C THR A 85 -12.10 -2.10 -13.48
N ASP A 86 -12.16 -2.93 -12.42
CA ASP A 86 -12.37 -4.37 -12.52
C ASP A 86 -13.82 -4.73 -12.21
N HIS A 87 -14.39 -5.65 -12.99
CA HIS A 87 -15.74 -6.15 -12.79
C HIS A 87 -15.90 -6.97 -11.50
N ALA A 88 -14.83 -7.54 -10.99
CA ALA A 88 -14.74 -8.23 -9.69
C ALA A 88 -15.82 -9.30 -9.48
N GLY A 89 -16.00 -10.19 -10.47
CA GLY A 89 -16.96 -11.28 -10.55
C GLY A 89 -17.76 -11.62 -9.29
N ILE A 90 -17.23 -12.52 -8.44
CA ILE A 90 -17.89 -12.97 -7.20
C ILE A 90 -18.23 -11.78 -6.29
N ALA A 91 -17.27 -10.88 -6.10
CA ALA A 91 -17.41 -9.81 -5.11
C ALA A 91 -18.53 -8.82 -5.48
N THR A 92 -18.63 -8.43 -6.75
CA THR A 92 -19.69 -7.54 -7.24
C THR A 92 -21.03 -8.24 -7.23
N GLN A 93 -21.10 -9.50 -7.69
CA GLN A 93 -22.33 -10.28 -7.66
C GLN A 93 -22.89 -10.41 -6.26
N VAL A 94 -22.07 -10.81 -5.27
CA VAL A 94 -22.48 -10.93 -3.86
C VAL A 94 -23.00 -9.61 -3.30
N LYS A 95 -22.41 -8.47 -3.68
CA LYS A 95 -22.90 -7.14 -3.25
C LYS A 95 -24.30 -6.83 -3.78
N VAL A 96 -24.53 -7.12 -5.05
CA VAL A 96 -25.86 -6.90 -5.68
C VAL A 96 -26.90 -7.88 -5.12
N GLU A 97 -26.54 -9.13 -4.87
CA GLU A 97 -27.41 -10.12 -4.20
C GLU A 97 -27.79 -9.67 -2.78
N GLN A 98 -26.81 -9.16 -2.00
CA GLN A 98 -27.06 -8.62 -0.67
C GLN A 98 -28.02 -7.42 -0.70
N GLN A 99 -27.85 -6.54 -1.70
CA GLN A 99 -28.75 -5.40 -1.89
C GLN A 99 -30.16 -5.88 -2.25
N LEU A 100 -30.30 -6.80 -3.21
CA LEU A 100 -31.56 -7.37 -3.63
C LEU A 100 -32.30 -8.05 -2.45
N ALA A 101 -31.60 -8.85 -1.67
CA ALA A 101 -32.15 -9.50 -0.50
C ALA A 101 -32.64 -8.49 0.57
N LYS A 102 -31.83 -7.41 0.78
CA LYS A 102 -32.18 -6.37 1.75
C LYS A 102 -33.36 -5.51 1.33
N GLU A 103 -33.45 -5.15 0.05
CA GLU A 103 -34.47 -4.23 -0.46
C GLU A 103 -35.79 -4.92 -0.81
N GLU A 104 -35.74 -6.15 -1.35
CA GLU A 104 -36.92 -6.85 -1.88
C GLU A 104 -37.17 -8.22 -1.21
N GLY A 105 -36.24 -8.71 -0.38
CA GLY A 105 -36.37 -10.05 0.20
C GLY A 105 -36.24 -11.18 -0.83
N LYS A 106 -35.66 -10.92 -2.01
CA LYS A 106 -35.52 -11.86 -3.13
C LYS A 106 -34.08 -12.30 -3.34
N SER A 107 -33.90 -13.46 -3.94
CA SER A 107 -32.66 -13.99 -4.50
C SER A 107 -32.54 -13.66 -5.99
N ARG A 108 -31.35 -13.85 -6.58
CA ARG A 108 -31.15 -13.73 -8.03
C ARG A 108 -32.05 -14.70 -8.83
N TYR A 109 -32.33 -15.87 -8.25
CA TYR A 109 -33.14 -16.92 -8.91
C TYR A 109 -34.61 -16.52 -9.03
N ASP A 110 -35.11 -15.69 -8.10
CA ASP A 110 -36.51 -15.22 -8.15
C ASP A 110 -36.75 -14.18 -9.25
N ILE A 111 -35.70 -13.46 -9.67
CA ILE A 111 -35.82 -12.39 -10.70
C ILE A 111 -35.28 -12.82 -12.06
N GLY A 112 -34.49 -13.90 -12.12
CA GLY A 112 -33.87 -14.42 -13.32
C GLY A 112 -32.60 -13.67 -13.78
N ARG A 113 -31.82 -14.32 -14.68
CA ARG A 113 -30.50 -13.88 -15.09
C ARG A 113 -30.49 -12.50 -15.74
N GLU A 114 -31.41 -12.24 -16.67
CA GLU A 114 -31.46 -10.95 -17.40
C GLU A 114 -31.67 -9.77 -16.46
N GLU A 115 -32.70 -9.86 -15.59
CA GLU A 115 -33.04 -8.77 -14.68
C GLU A 115 -31.94 -8.57 -13.64
N PHE A 116 -31.34 -9.65 -13.16
CA PHE A 116 -30.20 -9.56 -12.25
C PHE A 116 -29.00 -8.86 -12.90
N LEU A 117 -28.65 -9.22 -14.14
CA LEU A 117 -27.53 -8.58 -14.85
C LEU A 117 -27.78 -7.09 -15.11
N LYS A 118 -29.02 -6.67 -15.42
CA LYS A 118 -29.34 -5.23 -15.52
C LYS A 118 -29.00 -4.48 -14.23
N ARG A 119 -29.30 -5.08 -13.07
CA ARG A 119 -28.98 -4.49 -11.76
C ARG A 119 -27.47 -4.42 -11.51
N VAL A 120 -26.74 -5.46 -11.92
CA VAL A 120 -25.27 -5.46 -11.79
C VAL A 120 -24.63 -4.39 -12.68
N TRP A 121 -25.13 -4.20 -13.90
CA TRP A 121 -24.67 -3.11 -14.77
C TRP A 121 -24.98 -1.73 -14.18
N ALA A 122 -26.18 -1.52 -13.62
CA ALA A 122 -26.54 -0.28 -12.94
C ALA A 122 -25.63 -0.02 -11.71
N TRP A 123 -25.34 -1.06 -10.94
CA TRP A 123 -24.36 -1.00 -9.84
C TRP A 123 -22.95 -0.60 -10.32
N LYS A 124 -22.48 -1.20 -11.40
CA LYS A 124 -21.17 -0.88 -12.02
C LYS A 124 -21.13 0.58 -12.45
N GLU A 125 -22.17 1.11 -13.09
CA GLU A 125 -22.21 2.54 -13.47
C GLU A 125 -22.17 3.45 -12.25
N GLN A 126 -22.93 3.15 -11.22
CA GLN A 126 -22.97 3.95 -10.00
C GLN A 126 -21.59 4.01 -9.31
N TYR A 127 -20.99 2.84 -9.06
CA TYR A 127 -19.74 2.76 -8.30
C TYR A 127 -18.51 3.08 -9.15
N GLY A 128 -18.53 2.74 -10.45
CA GLY A 128 -17.48 3.15 -11.38
C GLY A 128 -17.34 4.68 -11.45
N ASN A 129 -18.47 5.38 -11.63
CA ASN A 129 -18.50 6.85 -11.63
C ASN A 129 -18.05 7.46 -10.29
N ARG A 130 -18.36 6.79 -9.17
CA ARG A 130 -17.89 7.22 -7.85
C ARG A 130 -16.37 7.07 -7.70
N ILE A 131 -15.83 5.94 -8.14
CA ILE A 131 -14.38 5.68 -8.15
C ILE A 131 -13.65 6.74 -8.97
N GLU A 132 -14.13 7.04 -10.18
CA GLU A 132 -13.53 8.08 -11.02
C GLU A 132 -13.52 9.45 -10.34
N LYS A 133 -14.63 9.84 -9.70
CA LYS A 133 -14.67 11.09 -8.91
C LYS A 133 -13.65 11.11 -7.77
N GLN A 134 -13.46 9.97 -7.10
CA GLN A 134 -12.48 9.85 -6.03
C GLN A 134 -11.04 9.98 -6.55
N VAL A 135 -10.73 9.34 -7.69
CA VAL A 135 -9.41 9.42 -8.34
C VAL A 135 -9.12 10.85 -8.80
N ARG A 136 -10.11 11.55 -9.40
CA ARG A 136 -9.99 12.97 -9.78
C ARG A 136 -9.77 13.87 -8.56
N ARG A 137 -10.50 13.62 -7.48
CA ARG A 137 -10.37 14.42 -6.25
C ARG A 137 -9.00 14.28 -5.57
N LEU A 138 -8.35 13.11 -5.73
CA LEU A 138 -6.96 12.89 -5.32
C LEU A 138 -5.93 13.61 -6.20
N GLY A 139 -6.34 14.16 -7.34
CA GLY A 139 -5.45 14.84 -8.27
C GLY A 139 -4.68 13.91 -9.21
N SER A 140 -5.12 12.65 -9.36
CA SER A 140 -4.42 11.68 -10.22
C SER A 140 -4.45 12.09 -11.69
N SER A 141 -3.28 12.25 -12.31
CA SER A 141 -3.10 12.73 -13.68
C SER A 141 -3.14 11.62 -14.73
N CYS A 142 -4.07 10.67 -14.57
CA CYS A 142 -4.25 9.57 -15.50
C CYS A 142 -5.01 9.98 -16.76
N ASP A 143 -4.76 9.27 -17.86
CA ASP A 143 -5.36 9.55 -19.15
C ASP A 143 -6.79 8.98 -19.26
N TRP A 144 -7.78 9.82 -18.98
CA TRP A 144 -9.18 9.43 -19.02
C TRP A 144 -9.69 9.05 -20.42
N SER A 145 -9.00 9.47 -21.48
CA SER A 145 -9.34 9.07 -22.85
C SER A 145 -9.02 7.58 -23.13
N ARG A 146 -8.09 7.01 -22.35
CA ARG A 146 -7.68 5.60 -22.38
C ARG A 146 -8.35 4.76 -21.29
N LYS A 147 -9.38 5.26 -20.63
CA LYS A 147 -10.11 4.53 -19.58
C LYS A 147 -10.60 3.18 -20.08
N ARG A 148 -10.38 2.12 -19.26
CA ARG A 148 -10.77 0.75 -19.53
C ARG A 148 -11.65 0.15 -18.43
N PHE A 149 -12.38 -0.87 -18.81
CA PHE A 149 -13.12 -1.73 -17.92
C PHE A 149 -12.84 -3.18 -18.30
N THR A 150 -12.57 -4.07 -17.37
CA THR A 150 -12.17 -5.46 -17.67
C THR A 150 -13.20 -6.22 -18.52
N MET A 151 -14.46 -5.75 -18.59
CA MET A 151 -15.51 -6.31 -19.46
C MET A 151 -15.91 -5.37 -20.61
N ASP A 152 -15.11 -4.35 -20.96
CA ASP A 152 -15.35 -3.60 -22.21
C ASP A 152 -15.04 -4.47 -23.43
N ASP A 153 -15.52 -4.05 -24.61
CA ASP A 153 -15.42 -4.83 -25.84
C ASP A 153 -13.96 -5.20 -26.18
N THR A 154 -13.02 -4.28 -25.95
CA THR A 154 -11.58 -4.51 -26.22
C THR A 154 -11.01 -5.58 -25.30
N CYS A 155 -11.23 -5.47 -24.01
CA CYS A 155 -10.76 -6.45 -23.02
C CYS A 155 -11.49 -7.80 -23.18
N ALA A 156 -12.78 -7.79 -23.47
CA ALA A 156 -13.57 -9.01 -23.69
C ALA A 156 -13.05 -9.80 -24.92
N ARG A 157 -12.68 -9.10 -25.99
CA ARG A 157 -12.09 -9.73 -27.18
C ARG A 157 -10.71 -10.36 -26.85
N ALA A 158 -9.89 -9.68 -26.08
CA ALA A 158 -8.62 -10.23 -25.59
C ALA A 158 -8.82 -11.50 -24.74
N VAL A 159 -9.82 -11.51 -23.85
CA VAL A 159 -10.15 -12.68 -23.03
C VAL A 159 -10.55 -13.87 -23.88
N ARG A 160 -11.38 -13.66 -24.89
CA ARG A 160 -11.79 -14.74 -25.84
C ARG A 160 -10.60 -15.27 -26.63
N GLU A 161 -9.75 -14.40 -27.16
CA GLU A 161 -8.54 -14.79 -27.90
C GLU A 161 -7.61 -15.65 -27.03
N VAL A 162 -7.37 -15.23 -25.79
CA VAL A 162 -6.52 -15.97 -24.84
C VAL A 162 -7.12 -17.34 -24.52
N PHE A 163 -8.42 -17.40 -24.21
CA PHE A 163 -9.08 -18.67 -23.89
C PHE A 163 -8.98 -19.68 -25.03
N VAL A 164 -9.35 -19.24 -26.26
CA VAL A 164 -9.36 -20.10 -27.43
C VAL A 164 -7.94 -20.56 -27.77
N THR A 165 -6.98 -19.65 -27.77
CA THR A 165 -5.56 -19.98 -28.04
C THR A 165 -4.99 -20.99 -27.05
N LEU A 166 -5.26 -20.82 -25.75
CA LEU A 166 -4.81 -21.78 -24.71
C LEU A 166 -5.51 -23.14 -24.87
N TYR A 167 -6.77 -23.15 -25.26
CA TYR A 167 -7.49 -24.38 -25.55
C TYR A 167 -6.91 -25.11 -26.76
N GLU A 168 -6.67 -24.41 -27.86
CA GLU A 168 -6.02 -24.95 -29.09
C GLU A 168 -4.64 -25.53 -28.80
N LYS A 169 -3.90 -24.94 -27.84
CA LYS A 169 -2.60 -25.46 -27.35
C LYS A 169 -2.73 -26.62 -26.37
N GLY A 170 -3.93 -27.03 -25.98
CA GLY A 170 -4.17 -28.08 -24.98
C GLY A 170 -3.77 -27.67 -23.55
N LEU A 171 -3.64 -26.35 -23.30
CA LEU A 171 -3.34 -25.80 -21.98
C LEU A 171 -4.61 -25.48 -21.18
N ILE A 172 -5.77 -25.29 -21.83
CA ILE A 172 -7.07 -25.29 -21.19
C ILE A 172 -7.76 -26.62 -21.40
N TYR A 173 -8.30 -27.19 -20.33
CA TYR A 173 -9.04 -28.45 -20.41
C TYR A 173 -10.21 -28.45 -19.42
N GLN A 174 -11.20 -29.28 -19.67
CA GLN A 174 -12.29 -29.53 -18.75
C GLN A 174 -12.08 -30.90 -18.06
N GLY A 175 -12.22 -30.93 -16.74
CA GLY A 175 -11.99 -32.18 -15.98
C GLY A 175 -12.81 -32.24 -14.69
N GLN A 176 -13.06 -33.47 -14.26
CA GLN A 176 -13.56 -33.73 -12.90
C GLN A 176 -12.39 -33.73 -11.93
N ARG A 177 -12.36 -32.77 -11.02
CA ARG A 177 -11.36 -32.65 -9.98
C ARG A 177 -12.01 -32.21 -8.69
N ILE A 178 -11.37 -32.48 -7.57
CA ILE A 178 -11.77 -31.88 -6.30
C ILE A 178 -11.43 -30.38 -6.35
N THR A 179 -12.40 -29.55 -5.99
CA THR A 179 -12.28 -28.08 -6.02
C THR A 179 -12.83 -27.52 -4.73
N ASN A 180 -12.27 -26.41 -4.29
CA ASN A 180 -12.84 -25.62 -3.23
C ASN A 180 -14.20 -25.05 -3.68
N TRP A 181 -15.26 -25.39 -2.98
CA TRP A 181 -16.62 -24.95 -3.29
C TRP A 181 -17.20 -24.09 -2.18
N CYS A 182 -17.78 -22.96 -2.52
CA CYS A 182 -18.53 -22.15 -1.56
C CYS A 182 -20.04 -22.47 -1.62
N PRO A 183 -20.61 -23.14 -0.60
CA PRO A 183 -22.01 -23.52 -0.62
C PRO A 183 -22.98 -22.33 -0.49
N HIS A 184 -22.52 -21.16 -0.06
CA HIS A 184 -23.31 -19.92 -0.02
C HIS A 184 -23.29 -19.16 -1.34
N CYS A 185 -22.10 -19.01 -1.96
CA CYS A 185 -21.97 -18.35 -3.26
C CYS A 185 -22.36 -19.26 -4.43
N HIS A 186 -22.52 -20.56 -4.20
CA HIS A 186 -22.79 -21.60 -5.19
C HIS A 186 -21.79 -21.58 -6.36
N THR A 187 -20.50 -21.54 -6.03
CA THR A 187 -19.43 -21.49 -7.05
C THR A 187 -18.13 -22.11 -6.54
N ALA A 188 -17.35 -22.64 -7.50
CA ALA A 188 -15.96 -23.03 -7.24
C ALA A 188 -15.09 -21.81 -6.92
N LEU A 189 -14.07 -22.04 -6.11
CA LEU A 189 -13.05 -21.07 -5.71
C LEU A 189 -11.67 -21.62 -6.10
N SER A 190 -10.74 -20.73 -6.45
CA SER A 190 -9.33 -21.10 -6.52
C SER A 190 -8.73 -21.14 -5.10
N ASP A 191 -7.59 -21.81 -4.93
CA ASP A 191 -6.95 -21.97 -3.60
C ASP A 191 -6.66 -20.64 -2.92
N ILE A 192 -6.29 -19.63 -3.71
CA ILE A 192 -5.99 -18.27 -3.22
C ILE A 192 -7.25 -17.45 -2.82
N GLU A 193 -8.46 -17.93 -3.14
CA GLU A 193 -9.72 -17.31 -2.72
C GLU A 193 -10.25 -17.92 -1.41
N VAL A 194 -9.47 -18.80 -0.78
CA VAL A 194 -9.79 -19.43 0.50
C VAL A 194 -8.91 -18.85 1.60
N ASP A 195 -9.55 -18.16 2.55
CA ASP A 195 -8.89 -17.66 3.75
C ASP A 195 -8.88 -18.75 4.83
N HIS A 196 -7.73 -19.10 5.36
CA HIS A 196 -7.61 -20.04 6.46
C HIS A 196 -7.58 -19.31 7.81
N SER A 197 -8.34 -19.82 8.77
CA SER A 197 -8.32 -19.32 10.15
C SER A 197 -8.36 -20.47 11.13
N ASP A 198 -7.64 -20.32 12.24
CA ASP A 198 -7.67 -21.31 13.31
C ASP A 198 -9.01 -21.28 14.03
N VAL A 199 -9.62 -22.44 14.13
CA VAL A 199 -10.92 -22.64 14.78
C VAL A 199 -10.79 -23.71 15.86
N GLN A 200 -11.41 -23.47 16.99
CA GLN A 200 -11.58 -24.50 18.04
C GLN A 200 -12.57 -25.53 17.52
N GLY A 201 -12.07 -26.72 17.28
CA GLY A 201 -12.83 -27.88 16.81
C GLY A 201 -12.58 -29.09 17.69
N HIS A 202 -12.91 -30.22 17.16
CA HIS A 202 -12.73 -31.51 17.85
C HIS A 202 -12.13 -32.53 16.91
N LEU A 203 -11.52 -33.54 17.50
CA LEU A 203 -11.12 -34.78 16.85
C LEU A 203 -11.96 -35.89 17.44
N TRP A 204 -12.76 -36.58 16.63
CA TRP A 204 -13.64 -37.67 17.03
C TRP A 204 -12.97 -38.97 16.75
N TYR A 205 -12.88 -39.86 17.77
CA TYR A 205 -12.29 -41.19 17.70
C TYR A 205 -13.39 -42.21 17.52
N ILE A 206 -13.42 -42.90 16.36
CA ILE A 206 -14.53 -43.72 15.89
C ILE A 206 -14.01 -45.13 15.58
N LYS A 207 -14.72 -46.15 16.07
CA LYS A 207 -14.40 -47.57 15.83
C LYS A 207 -14.99 -48.02 14.52
N TYR A 208 -14.17 -48.57 13.63
CA TYR A 208 -14.57 -49.21 12.39
C TYR A 208 -14.42 -50.72 12.58
N PRO A 209 -15.50 -51.51 12.76
CA PRO A 209 -15.46 -52.94 12.98
C PRO A 209 -14.80 -53.68 11.82
N VAL A 210 -13.94 -54.64 12.12
CA VAL A 210 -13.32 -55.53 11.12
C VAL A 210 -14.33 -56.61 10.73
N VAL A 211 -14.54 -56.81 9.43
CA VAL A 211 -15.51 -57.80 8.93
C VAL A 211 -15.11 -59.24 9.35
N GLY A 212 -16.01 -59.91 10.04
CA GLY A 212 -15.85 -61.32 10.48
C GLY A 212 -14.91 -61.53 11.67
N GLU A 213 -14.47 -60.45 12.34
CA GLU A 213 -13.60 -60.52 13.52
C GLU A 213 -14.20 -59.68 14.66
N ASP A 214 -13.87 -60.04 15.92
CA ASP A 214 -14.21 -59.21 17.08
C ASP A 214 -13.05 -58.21 17.35
N ASP A 215 -12.76 -57.38 16.33
CA ASP A 215 -11.73 -56.34 16.34
C ASP A 215 -12.20 -55.10 15.59
N TYR A 216 -11.53 -53.98 15.78
CA TYR A 216 -11.84 -52.73 15.09
C TYR A 216 -10.58 -51.92 14.79
N ILE A 217 -10.67 -51.03 13.79
CA ILE A 217 -9.67 -50.02 13.56
C ILE A 217 -10.21 -48.70 14.13
N MET A 218 -9.40 -48.00 14.91
CA MET A 218 -9.73 -46.71 15.44
C MET A 218 -9.37 -45.64 14.39
N ILE A 219 -10.35 -44.81 14.00
CA ILE A 219 -10.21 -43.67 13.10
C ILE A 219 -10.39 -42.37 13.89
N ALA A 220 -9.52 -41.39 13.65
CA ALA A 220 -9.68 -40.04 14.19
C ALA A 220 -10.01 -39.06 13.05
N THR A 221 -11.10 -38.29 13.19
CA THR A 221 -11.54 -37.34 12.15
C THR A 221 -12.03 -36.04 12.76
N THR A 222 -11.76 -34.92 12.05
CA THR A 222 -12.34 -33.60 12.35
C THR A 222 -13.69 -33.37 11.68
N ARG A 223 -14.12 -34.31 10.78
CA ARG A 223 -15.34 -34.21 9.97
C ARG A 223 -16.17 -35.48 10.00
N PRO A 224 -16.79 -35.84 11.15
CA PRO A 224 -17.58 -37.07 11.27
C PRO A 224 -18.79 -37.09 10.32
N GLU A 225 -19.32 -35.94 9.87
CA GLU A 225 -20.39 -35.84 8.89
C GLU A 225 -20.04 -36.42 7.51
N THR A 226 -18.75 -36.67 7.21
CA THR A 226 -18.32 -37.20 5.90
C THR A 226 -18.15 -38.72 5.88
N ILE A 227 -18.22 -39.41 7.01
CA ILE A 227 -17.95 -40.87 7.09
C ILE A 227 -18.85 -41.70 6.16
N MET A 228 -20.09 -41.28 5.90
CA MET A 228 -21.00 -41.97 4.98
C MET A 228 -20.48 -42.02 3.53
N GLY A 229 -19.49 -41.19 3.19
CA GLY A 229 -18.81 -41.15 1.89
C GLY A 229 -17.52 -41.97 1.82
N ASP A 230 -17.09 -42.64 2.89
CA ASP A 230 -15.84 -43.38 2.94
C ASP A 230 -15.83 -44.56 1.99
N THR A 231 -14.71 -44.74 1.28
CA THR A 231 -14.50 -45.84 0.31
C THR A 231 -13.28 -46.70 0.61
N ALA A 232 -12.46 -46.29 1.58
CA ALA A 232 -11.38 -47.10 2.13
C ALA A 232 -10.97 -46.58 3.50
N VAL A 233 -10.13 -47.35 4.20
CA VAL A 233 -9.29 -46.88 5.31
C VAL A 233 -7.83 -47.06 4.89
N ALA A 234 -7.03 -46.05 5.01
CA ALA A 234 -5.60 -46.09 4.69
C ALA A 234 -4.74 -46.20 5.97
N VAL A 235 -3.67 -46.99 5.88
CA VAL A 235 -2.66 -47.15 6.93
C VAL A 235 -1.27 -47.10 6.33
N ASN A 236 -0.29 -46.65 7.09
CA ASN A 236 1.10 -46.62 6.60
C ASN A 236 1.68 -48.07 6.66
N PRO A 237 2.23 -48.59 5.54
CA PRO A 237 2.80 -49.93 5.51
C PRO A 237 4.02 -50.12 6.44
N ALA A 238 4.62 -49.00 6.90
CA ALA A 238 5.71 -49.06 7.89
C ALA A 238 5.22 -49.10 9.35
N ASP A 239 3.92 -48.91 9.61
CA ASP A 239 3.36 -49.01 10.97
C ASP A 239 3.06 -50.45 11.37
N ASP A 240 3.89 -51.02 12.21
CA ASP A 240 3.74 -52.41 12.68
C ASP A 240 2.41 -52.67 13.42
N ARG A 241 1.80 -51.68 14.01
CA ARG A 241 0.49 -51.77 14.69
C ARG A 241 -0.65 -52.04 13.71
N MET A 242 -0.54 -51.51 12.49
CA MET A 242 -1.59 -51.46 11.48
C MET A 242 -1.39 -52.50 10.36
N LYS A 243 -0.20 -53.06 10.18
CA LYS A 243 0.10 -54.08 9.14
C LYS A 243 -0.86 -55.24 9.10
N LYS A 244 -1.33 -55.71 10.24
CA LYS A 244 -2.26 -56.85 10.34
C LYS A 244 -3.63 -56.61 9.69
N TYR A 245 -3.98 -55.35 9.43
CA TYR A 245 -5.24 -54.96 8.84
C TYR A 245 -5.19 -54.75 7.33
N ILE A 246 -4.02 -54.59 6.73
CA ILE A 246 -3.87 -54.36 5.28
C ILE A 246 -4.50 -55.52 4.50
N GLY A 247 -5.39 -55.15 3.53
CA GLY A 247 -6.15 -56.11 2.74
C GLY A 247 -7.40 -56.69 3.42
N LYS A 248 -7.63 -56.39 4.70
CA LYS A 248 -8.88 -56.74 5.38
C LYS A 248 -9.98 -55.73 5.03
N LYS A 249 -11.22 -56.07 5.30
CA LYS A 249 -12.37 -55.21 5.17
C LYS A 249 -12.83 -54.69 6.53
N VAL A 250 -13.27 -53.44 6.58
CA VAL A 250 -13.94 -52.83 7.73
C VAL A 250 -15.31 -52.33 7.34
N VAL A 251 -16.21 -52.22 8.31
CA VAL A 251 -17.55 -51.66 8.10
C VAL A 251 -17.55 -50.17 8.40
N VAL A 252 -17.96 -49.37 7.42
CA VAL A 252 -18.20 -47.94 7.62
C VAL A 252 -19.45 -47.79 8.48
N PRO A 253 -19.35 -47.13 9.65
CA PRO A 253 -20.52 -46.92 10.51
C PRO A 253 -21.67 -46.20 9.83
N LEU A 254 -22.90 -46.44 10.28
CA LEU A 254 -24.16 -45.75 9.86
C LEU A 254 -24.66 -46.08 8.44
N VAL A 255 -23.80 -46.63 7.57
CA VAL A 255 -24.17 -47.01 6.18
C VAL A 255 -23.87 -48.46 5.87
N ASP A 256 -23.31 -49.21 6.83
CA ASP A 256 -23.01 -50.67 6.77
C ASP A 256 -22.24 -51.09 5.49
N ARG A 257 -21.43 -50.17 4.93
CA ARG A 257 -20.61 -50.40 3.73
C ARG A 257 -19.29 -51.07 4.14
N GLU A 258 -18.99 -52.20 3.50
CA GLU A 258 -17.69 -52.80 3.63
C GLU A 258 -16.65 -52.09 2.72
N VAL A 259 -15.53 -51.64 3.30
CA VAL A 259 -14.44 -51.00 2.58
C VAL A 259 -13.11 -51.68 2.93
N GLU A 260 -12.17 -51.65 2.00
CA GLU A 260 -10.84 -52.25 2.16
C GLU A 260 -9.91 -51.36 2.98
N VAL A 261 -9.04 -51.99 3.76
CA VAL A 261 -7.89 -51.31 4.40
C VAL A 261 -6.70 -51.34 3.45
N ILE A 262 -6.34 -50.19 2.90
CA ILE A 262 -5.28 -50.01 1.92
C ILE A 262 -3.96 -49.53 2.58
N ALA A 263 -2.83 -49.80 1.91
CA ALA A 263 -1.52 -49.33 2.33
C ALA A 263 -1.14 -48.07 1.55
N ASP A 264 -0.85 -46.97 2.25
CA ASP A 264 -0.39 -45.73 1.59
C ASP A 264 0.62 -44.99 2.48
N ASP A 265 1.78 -44.65 1.91
CA ASP A 265 2.88 -43.99 2.62
C ASP A 265 2.54 -42.53 3.04
N TYR A 266 1.46 -41.95 2.53
CA TYR A 266 0.98 -40.64 2.91
C TYR A 266 0.50 -40.58 4.38
N VAL A 267 0.06 -41.72 4.95
CA VAL A 267 -0.47 -41.73 6.31
C VAL A 267 0.64 -41.48 7.34
N ASP A 268 0.49 -40.45 8.16
CA ASP A 268 1.42 -40.13 9.23
C ASP A 268 1.19 -41.08 10.42
N ILE A 269 2.21 -41.86 10.74
CA ILE A 269 2.22 -42.84 11.84
C ILE A 269 2.08 -42.17 13.22
N GLY A 270 2.55 -40.90 13.31
CA GLY A 270 2.58 -40.14 14.57
C GLY A 270 1.31 -39.29 14.81
N PHE A 271 0.43 -39.17 13.85
CA PHE A 271 -0.77 -38.33 13.98
C PHE A 271 -2.03 -39.17 14.18
N GLY A 272 -2.86 -38.76 15.13
CA GLY A 272 -4.12 -39.46 15.46
C GLY A 272 -3.90 -40.93 15.85
N THR A 273 -4.53 -41.83 15.11
CA THR A 273 -4.48 -43.28 15.37
C THR A 273 -3.48 -44.03 14.48
N GLY A 274 -2.90 -43.38 13.46
CA GLY A 274 -2.12 -44.03 12.39
C GLY A 274 -2.99 -44.71 11.33
N ALA A 275 -4.30 -44.54 11.38
CA ALA A 275 -5.27 -44.97 10.37
C ALA A 275 -6.15 -43.78 9.95
N VAL A 276 -6.36 -43.58 8.65
CA VAL A 276 -7.13 -42.47 8.07
C VAL A 276 -8.29 -43.04 7.26
N LYS A 277 -9.51 -42.49 7.48
CA LYS A 277 -10.65 -42.76 6.60
C LYS A 277 -10.43 -42.06 5.26
N ILE A 278 -10.81 -42.67 4.16
CA ILE A 278 -10.64 -42.12 2.82
C ILE A 278 -11.99 -41.77 2.21
N THR A 279 -12.21 -40.45 2.06
CA THR A 279 -13.46 -39.91 1.48
C THR A 279 -13.12 -39.08 0.23
N PRO A 280 -12.86 -39.67 -0.92
CA PRO A 280 -12.31 -39.01 -2.09
C PRO A 280 -13.13 -37.81 -2.63
N ALA A 281 -14.44 -37.77 -2.33
CA ALA A 281 -15.32 -36.70 -2.75
C ALA A 281 -15.27 -35.42 -1.88
N HIS A 282 -14.67 -35.50 -0.67
CA HIS A 282 -14.79 -34.46 0.36
C HIS A 282 -13.47 -34.05 1.03
N ASP A 283 -12.34 -34.57 0.58
CA ASP A 283 -10.99 -34.18 1.03
C ASP A 283 -9.99 -34.27 -0.12
N PRO A 284 -9.15 -33.23 -0.34
CA PRO A 284 -8.17 -33.20 -1.44
C PRO A 284 -7.14 -34.34 -1.35
N ASN A 285 -6.63 -34.66 -0.16
CA ASN A 285 -5.64 -35.73 0.04
C ASN A 285 -6.25 -37.09 -0.19
N ASP A 286 -7.49 -37.27 0.27
CA ASP A 286 -8.26 -38.49 0.06
C ASP A 286 -8.61 -38.69 -1.42
N PHE A 287 -8.82 -37.60 -2.16
CA PHE A 287 -9.04 -37.65 -3.60
C PHE A 287 -7.79 -38.16 -4.35
N GLU A 288 -6.60 -37.69 -3.99
CA GLU A 288 -5.34 -38.14 -4.58
C GLU A 288 -5.08 -39.63 -4.24
N MET A 289 -5.28 -40.01 -3.00
CA MET A 289 -5.21 -41.43 -2.58
C MET A 289 -6.25 -42.26 -3.36
N GLY A 290 -7.45 -41.75 -3.48
CA GLY A 290 -8.52 -42.39 -4.25
C GLY A 290 -8.13 -42.63 -5.71
N GLN A 291 -7.45 -41.70 -6.34
CA GLN A 291 -6.93 -41.89 -7.69
C GLN A 291 -5.82 -42.93 -7.79
N ARG A 292 -4.84 -42.90 -6.84
CA ARG A 292 -3.75 -43.91 -6.80
C ARG A 292 -4.26 -45.32 -6.59
N HIS A 293 -5.29 -45.46 -5.79
CA HIS A 293 -5.87 -46.79 -5.46
C HIS A 293 -7.16 -47.11 -6.25
N ASN A 294 -7.53 -46.28 -7.24
CA ASN A 294 -8.74 -46.45 -8.06
C ASN A 294 -10.04 -46.64 -7.22
N LEU A 295 -10.19 -45.82 -6.17
CA LEU A 295 -11.36 -45.90 -5.27
C LEU A 295 -12.54 -45.11 -5.87
N GLU A 296 -13.76 -45.52 -5.50
CA GLU A 296 -14.96 -44.77 -5.86
C GLU A 296 -15.01 -43.44 -5.13
N SER A 297 -15.51 -42.38 -5.83
CA SER A 297 -15.72 -41.04 -5.25
C SER A 297 -17.22 -40.84 -4.98
N ILE A 298 -17.64 -40.94 -3.73
CA ILE A 298 -19.05 -40.87 -3.32
C ILE A 298 -19.38 -39.49 -2.75
N MET A 299 -20.02 -38.63 -3.57
CA MET A 299 -20.51 -37.34 -3.13
C MET A 299 -21.76 -37.49 -2.27
N ILE A 300 -21.70 -37.13 -0.98
CA ILE A 300 -22.77 -37.21 -0.02
C ILE A 300 -23.45 -35.89 0.35
N MET A 301 -23.00 -34.81 -0.27
CA MET A 301 -23.56 -33.48 -0.08
C MET A 301 -24.05 -32.90 -1.41
N ASN A 302 -25.08 -32.04 -1.35
CA ASN A 302 -25.51 -31.18 -2.43
C ASN A 302 -24.61 -29.95 -2.53
N LEU A 303 -24.67 -29.22 -3.65
CA LEU A 303 -23.86 -28.01 -3.88
C LEU A 303 -24.20 -26.84 -2.93
N ASP A 304 -25.35 -26.89 -2.27
CA ASP A 304 -25.73 -25.94 -1.21
C ASP A 304 -25.19 -26.30 0.18
N GLY A 305 -24.47 -27.43 0.29
CA GLY A 305 -23.90 -27.94 1.55
C GLY A 305 -24.88 -28.72 2.42
N THR A 306 -26.07 -29.05 1.92
CA THR A 306 -26.99 -30.01 2.57
C THR A 306 -26.58 -31.42 2.23
N MET A 307 -26.89 -32.36 3.12
CA MET A 307 -26.66 -33.78 2.86
C MET A 307 -27.65 -34.29 1.79
N ASN A 308 -27.16 -35.19 0.92
CA ASN A 308 -28.00 -35.79 -0.11
C ASN A 308 -28.43 -37.24 0.27
N GLU A 309 -29.16 -37.89 -0.61
CA GLU A 309 -29.70 -39.24 -0.42
C GLU A 309 -28.63 -40.32 -0.15
N LYS A 310 -27.37 -40.13 -0.67
CA LYS A 310 -26.25 -41.07 -0.46
C LYS A 310 -25.69 -41.01 0.95
N ALA A 311 -25.98 -40.00 1.71
CA ALA A 311 -25.67 -39.92 3.15
C ALA A 311 -26.62 -40.79 3.99
N GLY A 312 -27.65 -41.36 3.38
CA GLY A 312 -28.69 -42.14 4.04
C GLY A 312 -29.96 -41.33 4.33
N ALA A 313 -31.10 -42.01 4.36
CA ALA A 313 -32.42 -41.41 4.48
C ALA A 313 -32.57 -40.51 5.74
N LYS A 314 -31.93 -40.89 6.83
CA LYS A 314 -31.96 -40.15 8.11
C LYS A 314 -31.34 -38.76 8.00
N TYR A 315 -30.26 -38.64 7.25
CA TYR A 315 -29.44 -37.43 7.17
C TYR A 315 -29.76 -36.55 5.94
N ASN A 316 -30.47 -37.11 4.96
CA ASN A 316 -30.83 -36.39 3.73
C ASN A 316 -31.58 -35.08 4.01
N GLY A 317 -31.11 -33.99 3.41
CA GLY A 317 -31.66 -32.62 3.60
C GLY A 317 -31.15 -31.89 4.84
N MET A 318 -30.38 -32.54 5.74
CA MET A 318 -29.78 -31.85 6.88
C MET A 318 -28.66 -30.92 6.43
N THR A 319 -28.48 -29.83 7.15
CA THR A 319 -27.24 -29.05 7.00
C THR A 319 -26.05 -29.89 7.50
N ARG A 320 -24.85 -29.65 6.94
CA ARG A 320 -23.62 -30.37 7.39
C ARG A 320 -23.36 -30.25 8.90
N VAL A 321 -23.73 -29.12 9.52
CA VAL A 321 -23.59 -28.88 10.96
C VAL A 321 -24.57 -29.71 11.78
N ASP A 322 -25.80 -29.79 11.36
CA ASP A 322 -26.82 -30.60 12.03
C ASP A 322 -26.58 -32.07 11.79
N CYS A 323 -26.13 -32.46 10.59
CA CYS A 323 -25.71 -33.80 10.29
C CYS A 323 -24.54 -34.23 11.20
N ARG A 324 -23.51 -33.42 11.41
CA ARG A 324 -22.40 -33.68 12.32
C ARG A 324 -22.90 -34.02 13.73
N LYS A 325 -23.83 -33.21 14.26
CA LYS A 325 -24.42 -33.47 15.58
C LYS A 325 -25.18 -34.79 15.64
N ALA A 326 -25.98 -35.06 14.59
CA ALA A 326 -26.77 -36.28 14.50
C ALA A 326 -25.87 -37.53 14.39
N VAL A 327 -24.84 -37.51 13.53
CA VAL A 327 -23.85 -38.56 13.35
C VAL A 327 -23.13 -38.88 14.66
N VAL A 328 -22.65 -37.85 15.37
CA VAL A 328 -21.98 -38.02 16.65
C VAL A 328 -22.90 -38.67 17.72
N ALA A 329 -24.18 -38.28 17.75
CA ALA A 329 -25.16 -38.85 18.65
C ALA A 329 -25.42 -40.34 18.34
N ASP A 330 -25.55 -40.67 17.05
CA ASP A 330 -25.81 -42.04 16.60
C ASP A 330 -24.60 -42.97 16.86
N LEU A 331 -23.39 -42.49 16.57
CA LEU A 331 -22.16 -43.22 16.88
C LEU A 331 -22.02 -43.52 18.38
N LYS A 332 -22.44 -42.57 19.22
CA LYS A 332 -22.46 -42.76 20.69
C LYS A 332 -23.47 -43.80 21.11
N GLU A 333 -24.67 -43.75 20.52
CA GLU A 333 -25.74 -44.74 20.78
C GLU A 333 -25.32 -46.19 20.38
N LEU A 334 -24.62 -46.30 19.23
CA LEU A 334 -24.08 -47.56 18.74
C LEU A 334 -22.82 -48.05 19.50
N GLY A 335 -22.27 -47.25 20.41
CA GLY A 335 -21.04 -47.62 21.13
C GLY A 335 -19.78 -47.54 20.24
N LEU A 336 -19.86 -46.90 19.05
CA LEU A 336 -18.77 -46.78 18.09
C LEU A 336 -17.96 -45.46 18.27
N LEU A 337 -18.47 -44.49 19.01
CA LEU A 337 -17.72 -43.31 19.43
C LEU A 337 -16.94 -43.66 20.70
N ASP A 338 -15.61 -43.63 20.61
CA ASP A 338 -14.74 -43.93 21.77
C ASP A 338 -14.58 -42.68 22.66
N HIS A 339 -14.02 -41.62 22.15
CA HIS A 339 -13.87 -40.35 22.85
C HIS A 339 -13.78 -39.15 21.87
N ILE A 340 -13.76 -37.97 22.44
CA ILE A 340 -13.65 -36.69 21.69
C ILE A 340 -12.51 -35.91 22.32
N GLU A 341 -11.61 -35.39 21.49
CA GLU A 341 -10.48 -34.55 21.89
C GLU A 341 -10.67 -33.15 21.34
N GLU A 342 -10.33 -32.12 22.11
CA GLU A 342 -10.33 -30.73 21.61
C GLU A 342 -9.12 -30.50 20.72
N LEU A 343 -9.34 -29.89 19.57
CA LEU A 343 -8.28 -29.61 18.59
C LEU A 343 -8.47 -28.23 17.98
N THR A 344 -7.40 -27.43 17.99
CA THR A 344 -7.36 -26.21 17.17
C THR A 344 -6.78 -26.57 15.81
N HIS A 345 -7.51 -26.27 14.74
CA HIS A 345 -7.04 -26.53 13.37
C HIS A 345 -7.49 -25.45 12.40
N ALA A 346 -6.73 -25.30 11.30
CA ALA A 346 -7.03 -24.35 10.25
C ALA A 346 -8.25 -24.78 9.43
N VAL A 347 -9.22 -23.89 9.28
CA VAL A 347 -10.44 -24.11 8.47
C VAL A 347 -10.49 -23.07 7.36
N GLY A 348 -10.71 -23.53 6.11
CA GLY A 348 -10.85 -22.67 4.94
C GLY A 348 -12.21 -21.97 4.87
N HIS A 349 -12.19 -20.68 4.62
CA HIS A 349 -13.38 -19.84 4.47
C HIS A 349 -13.35 -19.09 3.14
N CYS A 350 -14.49 -18.96 2.49
CA CYS A 350 -14.61 -18.12 1.30
C CYS A 350 -14.17 -16.70 1.60
N SER A 351 -13.20 -16.16 0.86
CA SER A 351 -12.67 -14.81 1.05
C SER A 351 -13.74 -13.72 0.94
N ARG A 352 -14.88 -14.00 0.28
CA ARG A 352 -15.94 -13.04 -0.01
C ARG A 352 -17.10 -13.06 1.00
N CYS A 353 -17.68 -14.24 1.24
CA CYS A 353 -18.85 -14.39 2.14
C CYS A 353 -18.51 -14.93 3.52
N LYS A 354 -17.26 -15.38 3.74
CA LYS A 354 -16.76 -15.97 4.99
C LYS A 354 -17.41 -17.29 5.41
N THR A 355 -18.19 -17.90 4.52
CA THR A 355 -18.73 -19.24 4.76
C THR A 355 -17.61 -20.27 4.64
N THR A 356 -17.64 -21.31 5.49
CA THR A 356 -16.71 -22.44 5.42
C THR A 356 -16.80 -23.10 4.05
N VAL A 357 -15.64 -23.28 3.41
CA VAL A 357 -15.52 -23.92 2.09
C VAL A 357 -15.64 -25.42 2.22
N GLU A 358 -16.25 -26.05 1.23
CA GLU A 358 -16.35 -27.51 1.10
C GLU A 358 -15.54 -28.02 -0.10
N PRO A 359 -14.65 -28.98 0.06
CA PRO A 359 -14.05 -29.66 -1.08
C PRO A 359 -15.08 -30.57 -1.75
N PHE A 360 -15.32 -30.32 -3.04
CA PHE A 360 -16.25 -31.13 -3.84
C PHE A 360 -15.64 -31.58 -5.16
N VAL A 361 -15.92 -32.78 -5.60
CA VAL A 361 -15.57 -33.25 -6.92
C VAL A 361 -16.55 -32.66 -7.93
N THR A 362 -16.11 -31.70 -8.70
CA THR A 362 -16.93 -31.00 -9.70
C THR A 362 -16.25 -30.99 -11.05
N LYS A 363 -17.06 -30.86 -12.13
CA LYS A 363 -16.54 -30.70 -13.49
C LYS A 363 -16.28 -29.23 -13.74
N GLN A 364 -15.01 -28.84 -13.91
CA GLN A 364 -14.57 -27.47 -14.04
C GLN A 364 -13.60 -27.29 -15.21
N TRP A 365 -13.38 -26.03 -15.61
CA TRP A 365 -12.35 -25.65 -16.56
C TRP A 365 -11.06 -25.27 -15.84
N PHE A 366 -9.93 -25.78 -16.34
CA PHE A 366 -8.60 -25.58 -15.75
C PHE A 366 -7.59 -25.07 -16.78
N VAL A 367 -6.62 -24.29 -16.31
CA VAL A 367 -5.39 -23.95 -17.04
C VAL A 367 -4.24 -24.77 -16.46
N LYS A 368 -3.49 -25.45 -17.34
CA LYS A 368 -2.23 -26.11 -16.99
C LYS A 368 -1.17 -25.04 -16.74
N MET A 369 -0.78 -24.87 -15.48
CA MET A 369 0.05 -23.75 -15.06
C MET A 369 1.53 -23.96 -15.30
N LYS A 370 2.05 -25.16 -15.07
CA LYS A 370 3.49 -25.45 -15.11
C LYS A 370 4.19 -25.00 -16.40
N PRO A 371 3.62 -25.21 -17.61
CA PRO A 371 4.26 -24.73 -18.85
C PRO A 371 4.27 -23.20 -19.01
N LEU A 372 3.36 -22.49 -18.34
CA LEU A 372 3.24 -21.03 -18.42
C LEU A 372 4.17 -20.31 -17.44
N THR A 373 4.45 -20.92 -16.29
CA THR A 373 5.22 -20.28 -15.20
C THR A 373 6.72 -20.25 -15.44
N GLU A 374 7.27 -21.16 -16.26
CA GLU A 374 8.71 -21.26 -16.53
C GLU A 374 9.28 -19.97 -17.13
N ALA A 375 8.62 -19.42 -18.14
CA ALA A 375 9.06 -18.17 -18.79
C ALA A 375 8.96 -16.97 -17.84
N ALA A 376 7.92 -16.91 -17.00
CA ALA A 376 7.72 -15.88 -16.00
C ALA A 376 8.78 -15.94 -14.88
N PHE A 377 9.13 -17.14 -14.43
CA PHE A 377 10.20 -17.37 -13.46
C PHE A 377 11.54 -16.87 -14.00
N LYS A 378 11.89 -17.29 -15.22
CA LYS A 378 13.14 -16.91 -15.87
C LYS A 378 13.24 -15.40 -16.13
N ALA A 379 12.14 -14.72 -16.44
CA ALA A 379 12.15 -13.28 -16.69
C ALA A 379 12.61 -12.46 -15.46
N VAL A 380 12.28 -12.92 -14.26
CA VAL A 380 12.77 -12.31 -13.00
C VAL A 380 14.19 -12.75 -12.68
N GLU A 381 14.53 -14.01 -12.93
CA GLU A 381 15.88 -14.53 -12.72
C GLU A 381 16.93 -13.85 -13.60
N ASP A 382 16.59 -13.61 -14.87
CA ASP A 382 17.42 -12.88 -15.83
C ASP A 382 17.48 -11.37 -15.57
N GLY A 383 16.76 -10.85 -14.56
CA GLY A 383 16.70 -9.43 -14.23
C GLY A 383 15.94 -8.55 -15.22
N LYS A 384 15.16 -9.14 -16.13
CA LYS A 384 14.32 -8.41 -17.10
C LYS A 384 13.18 -7.66 -16.41
N THR A 385 12.60 -8.28 -15.37
CA THR A 385 11.66 -7.64 -14.44
C THR A 385 12.28 -7.58 -13.05
N LYS A 386 12.30 -6.40 -12.44
CA LYS A 386 12.87 -6.15 -11.11
C LYS A 386 11.75 -5.89 -10.10
N PHE A 387 11.87 -6.47 -8.91
CA PHE A 387 11.00 -6.16 -7.78
C PHE A 387 11.66 -5.11 -6.88
N ILE A 388 10.90 -4.13 -6.46
CA ILE A 388 11.34 -3.07 -5.55
C ILE A 388 10.39 -3.06 -4.34
N PRO A 389 10.86 -3.48 -3.16
CA PRO A 389 12.19 -4.00 -2.85
C PRO A 389 12.41 -5.48 -3.26
N ASP A 390 13.65 -5.87 -3.46
CA ASP A 390 14.08 -7.20 -3.93
C ASP A 390 13.60 -8.38 -3.07
N ARG A 391 13.34 -8.15 -1.77
CA ARG A 391 12.90 -9.22 -0.85
C ARG A 391 11.66 -9.97 -1.32
N PHE A 392 10.79 -9.37 -2.13
CA PHE A 392 9.58 -9.99 -2.66
C PHE A 392 9.83 -10.96 -3.83
N VAL A 393 11.02 -10.98 -4.41
CA VAL A 393 11.43 -11.98 -5.40
C VAL A 393 11.31 -13.40 -4.84
N LYS A 394 11.68 -13.59 -3.57
CA LYS A 394 11.53 -14.89 -2.89
C LYS A 394 10.08 -15.36 -2.86
N THR A 395 9.17 -14.50 -2.43
CA THR A 395 7.73 -14.78 -2.36
C THR A 395 7.16 -15.12 -3.74
N TYR A 396 7.54 -14.35 -4.77
CA TYR A 396 7.13 -14.59 -6.14
C TYR A 396 7.60 -15.94 -6.67
N LYS A 397 8.90 -16.27 -6.51
CA LYS A 397 9.50 -17.52 -7.00
C LYS A 397 8.89 -18.73 -6.32
N HIS A 398 8.78 -18.73 -5.01
CA HIS A 398 8.21 -19.85 -4.24
C HIS A 398 6.80 -20.21 -4.71
N TRP A 399 5.97 -19.21 -5.00
CA TRP A 399 4.62 -19.47 -5.51
C TRP A 399 4.60 -20.09 -6.91
N LEU A 400 5.54 -19.71 -7.81
CA LEU A 400 5.62 -20.27 -9.15
C LEU A 400 6.18 -21.70 -9.19
N GLU A 401 7.04 -22.05 -8.23
CA GLU A 401 7.63 -23.38 -8.10
C GLU A 401 6.58 -24.45 -7.70
N ASP A 402 5.63 -24.07 -6.83
CA ASP A 402 4.62 -24.97 -6.25
C ASP A 402 3.20 -24.70 -6.81
N VAL A 403 3.13 -24.27 -8.06
CA VAL A 403 1.86 -23.90 -8.68
C VAL A 403 1.05 -25.11 -9.13
N HIS A 404 -0.22 -25.17 -8.72
CA HIS A 404 -1.22 -26.15 -9.17
C HIS A 404 -1.99 -25.62 -10.38
N ASP A 405 -2.70 -26.53 -11.11
CA ASP A 405 -3.55 -26.14 -12.22
C ASP A 405 -4.65 -25.19 -11.74
N TRP A 406 -4.83 -24.10 -12.45
CA TRP A 406 -5.75 -23.04 -12.07
C TRP A 406 -7.18 -23.32 -12.49
N CYS A 407 -8.11 -23.51 -11.57
CA CYS A 407 -9.54 -23.57 -11.83
C CYS A 407 -10.07 -22.18 -12.26
N ILE A 408 -10.52 -22.08 -13.51
CA ILE A 408 -10.94 -20.80 -14.14
C ILE A 408 -12.45 -20.65 -14.31
N SER A 409 -13.26 -21.67 -14.10
CA SER A 409 -14.71 -21.56 -14.22
C SER A 409 -15.37 -21.15 -12.90
N ARG A 410 -16.40 -20.30 -12.99
CA ARG A 410 -17.21 -19.82 -11.88
C ARG A 410 -18.68 -19.92 -12.25
N GLN A 411 -19.51 -20.46 -11.36
CA GLN A 411 -20.97 -20.62 -11.53
C GLN A 411 -21.71 -19.32 -11.17
N LEU A 412 -21.22 -18.23 -11.76
CA LEU A 412 -21.79 -16.88 -11.60
C LEU A 412 -22.54 -16.46 -12.85
N TRP A 413 -23.33 -15.40 -12.72
CA TRP A 413 -23.97 -14.76 -13.86
C TRP A 413 -23.16 -13.53 -14.35
N TRP A 414 -22.43 -12.89 -13.45
CA TRP A 414 -21.63 -11.70 -13.72
C TRP A 414 -20.18 -12.05 -14.01
N GLY A 415 -19.71 -11.79 -15.23
CA GLY A 415 -18.35 -12.03 -15.70
C GLY A 415 -18.27 -12.37 -17.18
N HIS A 416 -17.06 -12.69 -17.66
CA HIS A 416 -16.82 -13.16 -19.03
C HIS A 416 -17.34 -14.59 -19.18
N GLN A 417 -18.45 -14.77 -19.88
CA GLN A 417 -19.01 -16.09 -20.13
C GLN A 417 -18.07 -16.94 -20.99
N ILE A 418 -17.83 -18.17 -20.55
CA ILE A 418 -16.91 -19.11 -21.22
C ILE A 418 -17.32 -19.29 -22.70
N PRO A 419 -16.36 -19.16 -23.67
CA PRO A 419 -16.67 -19.17 -25.10
C PRO A 419 -16.71 -20.60 -25.65
N VAL A 420 -17.52 -21.44 -25.04
CA VAL A 420 -17.73 -22.84 -25.40
C VAL A 420 -19.22 -23.09 -25.61
N TRP A 421 -19.57 -23.79 -26.69
CA TRP A 421 -20.93 -24.19 -27.00
C TRP A 421 -21.04 -25.70 -27.06
N TYR A 422 -21.99 -26.25 -26.37
CA TYR A 422 -22.32 -27.68 -26.38
C TYR A 422 -23.44 -27.97 -27.39
N CYS A 423 -23.29 -29.03 -28.13
CA CYS A 423 -24.31 -29.49 -29.06
C CYS A 423 -25.10 -30.66 -28.48
N ASP A 424 -26.41 -30.48 -28.30
CA ASP A 424 -27.29 -31.51 -27.74
C ASP A 424 -27.52 -32.68 -28.68
N ASP A 425 -27.30 -32.49 -30.02
CA ASP A 425 -27.51 -33.53 -31.01
C ASP A 425 -26.30 -34.46 -31.21
N CYS A 426 -25.07 -33.93 -31.19
CA CYS A 426 -23.89 -34.77 -31.40
C CYS A 426 -22.99 -34.94 -30.16
N GLY A 427 -23.35 -34.25 -29.05
CA GLY A 427 -22.64 -34.35 -27.79
C GLY A 427 -21.22 -33.68 -27.76
N LYS A 428 -20.82 -33.02 -28.86
CA LYS A 428 -19.51 -32.38 -28.95
C LYS A 428 -19.57 -30.90 -28.52
N SER A 429 -18.46 -30.38 -28.08
CA SER A 429 -18.28 -28.97 -27.78
C SER A 429 -17.55 -28.24 -28.90
N SER A 430 -17.94 -26.99 -29.16
CA SER A 430 -17.29 -26.05 -30.09
C SER A 430 -16.72 -24.86 -29.28
N VAL A 431 -15.47 -24.53 -29.50
CA VAL A 431 -14.77 -23.40 -28.86
C VAL A 431 -14.56 -22.33 -29.93
N SER A 432 -14.97 -21.09 -29.69
CA SER A 432 -14.95 -20.06 -30.73
C SER A 432 -14.62 -18.67 -30.17
N ARG A 433 -13.90 -17.88 -30.95
CA ARG A 433 -13.62 -16.46 -30.71
C ARG A 433 -14.84 -15.58 -30.87
N GLU A 434 -15.76 -16.00 -31.78
CA GLU A 434 -17.04 -15.31 -32.03
C GLU A 434 -18.22 -16.16 -31.54
N ASP A 435 -19.37 -15.52 -31.36
CA ASP A 435 -20.58 -16.24 -31.01
C ASP A 435 -21.05 -17.06 -32.23
N ILE A 436 -21.30 -18.34 -32.02
CA ILE A 436 -21.75 -19.26 -33.09
C ILE A 436 -23.24 -19.53 -32.95
N THR A 437 -23.86 -19.78 -34.10
CA THR A 437 -25.31 -20.11 -34.20
C THR A 437 -25.58 -21.56 -34.58
N GLU A 438 -24.52 -22.33 -34.87
CA GLU A 438 -24.60 -23.75 -35.19
C GLU A 438 -23.36 -24.50 -34.71
N CYS A 439 -23.50 -25.79 -34.49
CA CYS A 439 -22.40 -26.68 -34.11
C CYS A 439 -21.32 -26.77 -35.21
N GLN A 440 -20.07 -26.56 -34.87
CA GLN A 440 -18.94 -26.67 -35.80
C GLN A 440 -18.68 -28.10 -36.29
N HIS A 441 -19.29 -29.11 -35.68
CA HIS A 441 -19.07 -30.53 -36.00
C HIS A 441 -20.19 -31.17 -36.84
N CYS A 442 -21.45 -30.81 -36.56
CA CYS A 442 -22.60 -31.43 -37.21
C CYS A 442 -23.59 -30.42 -37.80
N HIS A 443 -23.28 -29.12 -37.71
CA HIS A 443 -24.12 -27.99 -38.17
C HIS A 443 -25.52 -27.91 -37.56
N SER A 444 -25.77 -28.62 -36.46
CA SER A 444 -27.02 -28.49 -35.72
C SER A 444 -27.13 -27.11 -35.09
N LYS A 445 -28.34 -26.57 -35.06
CA LYS A 445 -28.69 -25.32 -34.33
C LYS A 445 -29.05 -25.58 -32.88
N ASN A 446 -29.15 -26.84 -32.46
CA ASN A 446 -29.45 -27.22 -31.10
C ASN A 446 -28.18 -27.17 -30.25
N ILE A 447 -27.73 -25.92 -29.99
CA ILE A 447 -26.53 -25.62 -29.21
C ILE A 447 -26.86 -24.69 -28.08
N HIS A 448 -26.15 -24.84 -26.98
CA HIS A 448 -26.21 -23.90 -25.86
C HIS A 448 -24.80 -23.52 -25.39
N ARG A 449 -24.61 -22.29 -24.97
CA ARG A 449 -23.35 -21.80 -24.45
C ARG A 449 -23.12 -22.28 -23.03
N ASP A 450 -21.87 -22.53 -22.67
CA ASP A 450 -21.47 -22.85 -21.29
C ASP A 450 -22.05 -21.78 -20.34
N PRO A 451 -22.77 -22.15 -19.28
CA PRO A 451 -23.44 -21.20 -18.37
C PRO A 451 -22.47 -20.46 -17.45
N ASP A 452 -21.28 -21.00 -17.28
CA ASP A 452 -20.26 -20.50 -16.37
C ASP A 452 -19.53 -19.28 -16.95
N VAL A 453 -18.94 -18.49 -16.06
CA VAL A 453 -18.07 -17.38 -16.41
C VAL A 453 -16.63 -17.68 -15.98
N LEU A 454 -15.68 -16.95 -16.56
CA LEU A 454 -14.27 -17.05 -16.18
C LEU A 454 -14.01 -16.36 -14.81
N ASP A 455 -13.04 -16.87 -14.10
CA ASP A 455 -12.47 -16.23 -12.94
C ASP A 455 -12.05 -14.78 -13.26
N THR A 456 -12.35 -13.84 -12.38
CA THR A 456 -11.97 -12.42 -12.48
C THR A 456 -10.50 -12.25 -12.83
N TRP A 457 -9.64 -13.04 -12.21
CA TRP A 457 -8.20 -12.97 -12.42
C TRP A 457 -7.75 -13.37 -13.83
N PHE A 458 -8.60 -14.06 -14.60
CA PHE A 458 -8.30 -14.41 -15.98
C PHE A 458 -8.24 -13.16 -16.87
N SER A 459 -9.20 -12.25 -16.77
CA SER A 459 -9.18 -10.96 -17.49
C SER A 459 -8.15 -9.99 -16.90
N SER A 460 -8.03 -9.95 -15.58
CA SER A 460 -7.08 -9.06 -14.89
C SER A 460 -5.61 -9.40 -15.21
N ALA A 461 -5.31 -10.67 -15.52
CA ALA A 461 -3.98 -11.12 -15.96
C ALA A 461 -3.56 -10.57 -17.32
N LEU A 462 -4.50 -10.11 -18.13
CA LEU A 462 -4.25 -9.57 -19.48
C LEU A 462 -4.08 -8.05 -19.49
N TRP A 463 -4.26 -7.41 -18.34
CA TRP A 463 -4.32 -5.97 -18.18
C TRP A 463 -3.16 -5.19 -18.82
N PRO A 464 -1.89 -5.63 -18.74
CA PRO A 464 -0.76 -4.90 -19.34
C PRO A 464 -0.84 -4.70 -20.84
N PHE A 465 -1.56 -5.56 -21.59
CA PHE A 465 -1.64 -5.51 -23.05
C PHE A 465 -3.07 -5.40 -23.59
N SER A 466 -4.06 -5.96 -22.89
CA SER A 466 -5.46 -5.83 -23.31
C SER A 466 -5.96 -4.37 -23.24
N THR A 467 -5.50 -3.59 -22.26
CA THR A 467 -5.83 -2.17 -22.11
C THR A 467 -5.35 -1.32 -23.29
N MET A 468 -4.31 -1.77 -23.98
CA MET A 468 -3.70 -1.09 -25.13
C MET A 468 -4.20 -1.62 -26.47
N GLY A 469 -5.25 -2.46 -26.46
CA GLY A 469 -5.97 -2.87 -27.66
C GLY A 469 -5.59 -4.23 -28.23
N TRP A 470 -4.68 -4.99 -27.60
CA TRP A 470 -4.41 -6.36 -28.05
C TRP A 470 -5.72 -7.20 -28.12
N PRO A 471 -5.93 -8.04 -29.16
CA PRO A 471 -4.94 -8.63 -30.08
C PRO A 471 -4.56 -7.75 -31.30
N ASP A 472 -5.13 -6.55 -31.44
CA ASP A 472 -4.75 -5.66 -32.53
C ASP A 472 -3.36 -5.02 -32.28
N LYS A 473 -2.66 -4.70 -33.37
CA LYS A 473 -1.39 -3.96 -33.32
C LYS A 473 -1.64 -2.46 -33.29
N THR A 474 -2.08 -1.95 -32.15
CA THR A 474 -2.38 -0.52 -31.99
C THR A 474 -1.10 0.31 -31.80
N PRO A 475 -1.11 1.62 -32.12
CA PRO A 475 -0.01 2.52 -31.81
C PRO A 475 0.33 2.58 -30.31
N ASP A 476 -0.68 2.54 -29.44
CA ASP A 476 -0.49 2.51 -27.99
C ASP A 476 0.28 1.26 -27.55
N LEU A 477 -0.09 0.08 -28.05
CA LEU A 477 0.60 -1.16 -27.73
C LEU A 477 2.06 -1.15 -28.23
N GLN A 478 2.32 -0.54 -29.39
CA GLN A 478 3.67 -0.45 -29.93
C GLN A 478 4.58 0.50 -29.14
N GLN A 479 4.05 1.62 -28.65
CA GLN A 479 4.80 2.64 -27.93
C GLN A 479 4.94 2.33 -26.42
N PHE A 480 3.86 1.91 -25.77
CA PHE A 480 3.75 1.89 -24.31
C PHE A 480 3.88 0.50 -23.67
N PHE A 481 3.99 -0.56 -24.49
CA PHE A 481 4.23 -1.91 -24.00
C PHE A 481 5.67 -2.37 -24.34
N PRO A 482 6.40 -3.05 -23.40
CA PRO A 482 6.02 -3.33 -22.01
C PRO A 482 5.93 -2.07 -21.15
N THR A 483 5.08 -2.09 -20.12
CA THR A 483 4.95 -0.94 -19.22
C THR A 483 6.23 -0.72 -18.40
N SER A 484 6.48 0.52 -17.99
CA SER A 484 7.69 0.88 -17.26
C SER A 484 7.67 0.38 -15.82
N VAL A 485 6.53 0.55 -15.16
CA VAL A 485 6.35 0.20 -13.75
C VAL A 485 4.95 -0.36 -13.53
N LEU A 486 4.85 -1.39 -12.70
CA LEU A 486 3.64 -1.79 -12.01
C LEU A 486 3.76 -1.36 -10.56
N VAL A 487 2.80 -0.59 -10.04
CA VAL A 487 2.70 -0.27 -8.61
C VAL A 487 1.59 -1.10 -8.00
N THR A 488 1.85 -1.76 -6.86
CA THR A 488 0.85 -2.64 -6.23
C THR A 488 1.20 -2.96 -4.78
N GLY A 489 0.22 -3.38 -3.99
CA GLY A 489 0.44 -3.95 -2.66
C GLY A 489 1.08 -5.34 -2.69
N TYR A 490 1.82 -5.69 -1.65
CA TYR A 490 2.46 -7.01 -1.54
C TYR A 490 1.46 -8.17 -1.45
N ASP A 491 0.23 -7.90 -1.01
CA ASP A 491 -0.81 -8.91 -0.78
C ASP A 491 -1.42 -9.48 -2.06
N ILE A 492 -1.16 -8.87 -3.24
CA ILE A 492 -1.64 -9.36 -4.52
C ILE A 492 -0.53 -9.78 -5.51
N ILE A 493 0.66 -10.07 -5.01
CA ILE A 493 1.79 -10.54 -5.85
C ILE A 493 1.40 -11.80 -6.63
N PHE A 494 0.86 -12.82 -5.96
CA PHE A 494 0.45 -14.06 -6.64
C PHE A 494 -0.93 -13.98 -7.26
N PHE A 495 -1.82 -13.15 -6.74
CA PHE A 495 -3.15 -12.97 -7.34
C PHE A 495 -3.06 -12.30 -8.69
N TRP A 496 -2.22 -11.27 -8.82
CA TRP A 496 -2.20 -10.41 -9.99
C TRP A 496 -0.84 -10.33 -10.68
N VAL A 497 0.24 -10.00 -9.97
CA VAL A 497 1.58 -9.82 -10.58
C VAL A 497 2.03 -11.09 -11.32
N ALA A 498 2.00 -12.25 -10.63
CA ALA A 498 2.42 -13.52 -11.23
C ALA A 498 1.57 -13.89 -12.44
N ARG A 499 0.23 -13.65 -12.38
CA ARG A 499 -0.67 -13.93 -13.49
C ARG A 499 -0.41 -13.05 -14.70
N MET A 500 -0.18 -11.75 -14.49
CA MET A 500 0.23 -10.87 -15.60
C MET A 500 1.55 -11.32 -16.20
N MET A 501 2.53 -11.72 -15.38
CA MET A 501 3.83 -12.19 -15.84
C MET A 501 3.69 -13.40 -16.78
N PHE A 502 3.05 -14.49 -16.34
CA PHE A 502 3.01 -15.70 -17.18
C PHE A 502 2.09 -15.54 -18.40
N MET A 503 0.97 -14.85 -18.31
CA MET A 503 0.11 -14.58 -19.46
C MET A 503 0.80 -13.70 -20.50
N THR A 504 1.48 -12.65 -20.05
CA THR A 504 2.23 -11.78 -20.96
C THR A 504 3.41 -12.50 -21.63
N CYS A 505 4.18 -13.27 -20.87
CA CYS A 505 5.27 -14.07 -21.42
C CYS A 505 4.75 -15.05 -22.48
N GLU A 506 3.57 -15.63 -22.28
CA GLU A 506 2.97 -16.56 -23.25
C GLU A 506 2.45 -15.87 -24.51
N PHE A 507 1.72 -14.77 -24.39
CA PHE A 507 1.02 -14.16 -25.53
C PHE A 507 1.83 -13.08 -26.24
N MET A 508 2.62 -12.30 -25.50
CA MET A 508 3.43 -11.22 -26.07
C MET A 508 4.88 -11.61 -26.29
N LYS A 509 5.31 -12.78 -25.79
CA LYS A 509 6.71 -13.25 -25.82
C LYS A 509 7.70 -12.21 -25.26
N ASN A 510 7.22 -11.44 -24.32
CA ASN A 510 7.94 -10.36 -23.64
C ASN A 510 7.49 -10.27 -22.18
N ILE A 511 8.16 -9.43 -21.37
CA ILE A 511 7.74 -9.10 -20.01
C ILE A 511 6.56 -8.10 -20.02
N PRO A 512 5.68 -8.09 -19.02
CA PRO A 512 4.61 -7.09 -18.92
C PRO A 512 5.09 -5.71 -18.48
N PHE A 513 6.09 -5.66 -17.60
CA PHE A 513 6.63 -4.45 -16.97
C PHE A 513 8.10 -4.64 -16.58
N LYS A 514 8.87 -3.54 -16.64
CA LYS A 514 10.29 -3.53 -16.30
C LYS A 514 10.50 -3.60 -14.77
N ASN A 515 9.68 -2.89 -14.02
CA ASN A 515 9.76 -2.81 -12.55
C ASN A 515 8.41 -3.14 -11.91
N VAL A 516 8.46 -3.82 -10.75
CA VAL A 516 7.32 -4.03 -9.85
C VAL A 516 7.62 -3.28 -8.57
N PHE A 517 7.02 -2.11 -8.42
CA PHE A 517 7.14 -1.29 -7.22
C PHE A 517 6.07 -1.68 -6.22
N ILE A 518 6.51 -2.25 -5.11
CA ILE A 518 5.62 -2.82 -4.09
C ILE A 518 5.53 -1.88 -2.90
N HIS A 519 4.30 -1.51 -2.55
CA HIS A 519 4.00 -0.78 -1.33
C HIS A 519 3.39 -1.68 -0.25
N GLY A 520 3.46 -1.24 1.01
CA GLY A 520 2.80 -1.87 2.13
C GLY A 520 1.33 -1.47 2.26
N LEU A 521 0.68 -1.97 3.30
CA LEU A 521 -0.72 -1.67 3.60
C LEU A 521 -0.82 -0.43 4.50
N VAL A 522 -1.90 0.35 4.30
CA VAL A 522 -2.23 1.44 5.21
C VAL A 522 -3.01 0.87 6.40
N ARG A 523 -2.47 1.07 7.59
CA ARG A 523 -3.04 0.61 8.87
C ARG A 523 -3.55 1.79 9.69
N ASP A 524 -4.45 1.53 10.62
CA ASP A 524 -4.91 2.55 11.56
C ASP A 524 -3.77 2.94 12.56
N SER A 525 -4.01 3.94 13.39
CA SER A 525 -3.05 4.42 14.39
C SER A 525 -2.59 3.34 15.39
N GLN A 526 -3.38 2.26 15.57
CA GLN A 526 -3.05 1.12 16.43
C GLN A 526 -2.32 0.00 15.67
N GLY A 527 -2.09 0.15 14.36
CA GLY A 527 -1.42 -0.84 13.50
C GLY A 527 -2.34 -1.95 12.99
N ARG A 528 -3.67 -1.83 13.14
CA ARG A 528 -4.63 -2.82 12.64
C ARG A 528 -4.96 -2.54 11.17
N LYS A 529 -5.24 -3.59 10.39
CA LYS A 529 -5.72 -3.43 9.01
C LYS A 529 -7.04 -2.67 9.01
N MET A 530 -7.15 -1.63 8.18
CA MET A 530 -8.41 -0.90 8.03
C MET A 530 -9.45 -1.76 7.31
N SER A 531 -10.65 -1.85 7.87
CA SER A 531 -11.76 -2.56 7.25
C SER A 531 -13.11 -1.95 7.63
N LYS A 532 -14.12 -2.14 6.77
CA LYS A 532 -15.49 -1.68 7.04
C LYS A 532 -16.11 -2.40 8.23
N SER A 533 -15.76 -3.68 8.43
CA SER A 533 -16.26 -4.50 9.54
C SER A 533 -15.75 -4.06 10.91
N LEU A 534 -14.53 -3.51 10.98
CA LEU A 534 -13.94 -2.96 12.21
C LEU A 534 -14.33 -1.50 12.45
N GLY A 535 -14.98 -0.84 11.49
CA GLY A 535 -15.37 0.56 11.60
C GLY A 535 -14.19 1.55 11.70
N ASN A 536 -12.96 1.10 11.39
CA ASN A 536 -11.74 1.90 11.44
C ASN A 536 -11.28 2.41 10.07
N GLY A 537 -12.11 2.24 9.03
CA GLY A 537 -11.82 2.72 7.69
C GLY A 537 -11.98 4.24 7.60
N ILE A 538 -10.97 4.91 7.06
CA ILE A 538 -10.98 6.36 6.81
C ILE A 538 -11.29 6.59 5.33
N ASP A 539 -12.28 7.47 5.05
CA ASP A 539 -12.63 7.85 3.68
C ASP A 539 -11.64 8.92 3.16
N PRO A 540 -10.90 8.63 2.07
CA PRO A 540 -9.98 9.61 1.48
C PRO A 540 -10.68 10.91 1.05
N LEU A 541 -11.93 10.84 0.57
CA LEU A 541 -12.68 12.04 0.18
C LEU A 541 -12.93 12.97 1.35
N GLY A 542 -13.38 12.43 2.49
CA GLY A 542 -13.60 13.24 3.69
C GLY A 542 -12.33 13.92 4.20
N VAL A 543 -11.18 13.24 4.05
CA VAL A 543 -9.87 13.83 4.38
C VAL A 543 -9.51 14.96 3.40
N CYS A 544 -9.72 14.76 2.09
CA CYS A 544 -9.50 15.81 1.08
C CYS A 544 -10.41 17.02 1.31
N GLU A 545 -11.66 16.80 1.69
CA GLU A 545 -12.62 17.89 1.99
C GLU A 545 -12.19 18.72 3.20
N GLN A 546 -11.63 18.07 4.21
CA GLN A 546 -11.21 18.73 5.46
C GLN A 546 -9.84 19.40 5.38
N TYR A 547 -8.87 18.79 4.69
CA TYR A 547 -7.46 19.21 4.74
C TYR A 547 -6.87 19.54 3.37
N GLY A 548 -7.55 19.20 2.27
CA GLY A 548 -7.03 19.29 0.90
C GLY A 548 -6.36 17.99 0.44
N ALA A 549 -6.38 17.78 -0.89
CA ALA A 549 -5.79 16.60 -1.51
C ALA A 549 -4.25 16.60 -1.38
N ASP A 550 -3.60 17.76 -1.53
CA ASP A 550 -2.15 17.88 -1.38
C ASP A 550 -1.65 17.42 -0.01
N ALA A 551 -2.37 17.79 1.06
CA ALA A 551 -2.02 17.38 2.42
C ALA A 551 -2.13 15.86 2.61
N LEU A 552 -3.17 15.23 2.05
CA LEU A 552 -3.33 13.78 2.07
C LEU A 552 -2.23 13.08 1.28
N ARG A 553 -1.97 13.50 0.04
CA ARG A 553 -0.93 12.94 -0.84
C ARG A 553 0.44 12.98 -0.17
N PHE A 554 0.82 14.13 0.36
CA PHE A 554 2.10 14.30 1.04
C PHE A 554 2.20 13.42 2.30
N THR A 555 1.11 13.25 3.03
CA THR A 555 1.05 12.34 4.21
C THR A 555 1.25 10.88 3.82
N LEU A 556 0.70 10.46 2.67
CA LEU A 556 0.80 9.08 2.21
C LEU A 556 2.19 8.71 1.69
N VAL A 557 2.99 9.69 1.27
CA VAL A 557 4.34 9.44 0.76
C VAL A 557 5.43 9.65 1.82
N THR A 558 5.33 10.68 2.67
CA THR A 558 6.34 10.97 3.69
C THR A 558 6.45 9.86 4.73
N GLY A 559 7.68 9.41 4.99
CA GLY A 559 7.98 8.30 5.90
C GLY A 559 7.48 6.94 5.41
N ASN A 560 7.14 6.83 4.13
CA ASN A 560 6.78 5.56 3.49
C ASN A 560 8.04 4.93 2.87
N THR A 561 8.35 3.71 3.29
CA THR A 561 9.44 2.91 2.74
C THR A 561 8.87 1.80 1.86
N PRO A 562 9.45 1.52 0.69
CA PRO A 562 8.96 0.48 -0.20
C PRO A 562 8.71 -0.87 0.49
N GLY A 563 7.52 -1.43 0.30
CA GLY A 563 7.10 -2.73 0.83
C GLY A 563 6.79 -2.79 2.33
N ASN A 564 6.86 -1.69 3.07
CA ASN A 564 6.53 -1.64 4.48
C ASN A 564 5.13 -1.06 4.72
N ASP A 565 4.43 -1.62 5.72
CA ASP A 565 3.15 -1.08 6.15
C ASP A 565 3.33 0.30 6.80
N MET A 566 2.40 1.21 6.53
CA MET A 566 2.38 2.52 7.16
C MET A 566 1.20 2.67 8.12
N ARG A 567 1.41 3.35 9.24
CA ARG A 567 0.33 3.78 10.15
C ARG A 567 -0.15 5.16 9.75
N PHE A 568 -1.45 5.30 9.59
CA PHE A 568 -2.09 6.56 9.23
C PHE A 568 -2.55 7.32 10.48
N TYR A 569 -2.16 8.58 10.56
CA TYR A 569 -2.49 9.51 11.65
C TYR A 569 -3.08 10.81 11.10
N MET A 570 -4.23 11.24 11.59
CA MET A 570 -4.87 12.49 11.16
C MET A 570 -4.02 13.73 11.49
N GLU A 571 -3.30 13.69 12.60
CA GLU A 571 -2.38 14.75 13.04
C GLU A 571 -1.26 15.00 12.01
N ARG A 572 -0.83 13.96 11.29
CA ARG A 572 0.14 14.10 10.18
C ARG A 572 -0.47 14.83 8.99
N VAL A 573 -1.75 14.56 8.69
CA VAL A 573 -2.45 15.27 7.60
C VAL A 573 -2.58 16.76 7.93
N GLU A 574 -2.93 17.08 9.18
CA GLU A 574 -2.99 18.46 9.64
C GLU A 574 -1.61 19.16 9.58
N ALA A 575 -0.54 18.47 9.99
CA ALA A 575 0.83 18.99 9.89
C ALA A 575 1.21 19.28 8.43
N ASN A 576 0.85 18.41 7.49
CA ASN A 576 1.14 18.59 6.07
C ASN A 576 0.25 19.67 5.41
N ARG A 577 -0.97 19.87 5.88
CA ARG A 577 -1.77 21.04 5.50
C ARG A 577 -1.09 22.33 5.99
N ASN A 578 -0.54 22.33 7.19
CA ASN A 578 0.20 23.47 7.72
C ASN A 578 1.50 23.73 6.94
N PHE A 579 2.14 22.67 6.42
CA PHE A 579 3.26 22.79 5.49
C PHE A 579 2.84 23.49 4.18
N ALA A 580 1.73 23.06 3.56
CA ALA A 580 1.18 23.73 2.39
C ALA A 580 0.89 25.22 2.66
N ASN A 581 0.33 25.54 3.82
CA ASN A 581 0.09 26.92 4.24
C ASN A 581 1.39 27.72 4.46
N LYS A 582 2.46 27.06 4.94
CA LYS A 582 3.79 27.71 5.06
C LYS A 582 4.35 28.08 3.69
N ILE A 583 4.28 27.16 2.72
CA ILE A 583 4.70 27.41 1.32
C ILE A 583 3.88 28.56 0.73
N TRP A 584 2.58 28.54 0.93
CA TRP A 584 1.67 29.59 0.49
C TRP A 584 2.09 30.97 1.01
N ASN A 585 2.33 31.06 2.31
CA ASN A 585 2.75 32.33 2.93
C ASN A 585 4.14 32.79 2.49
N ALA A 586 5.07 31.87 2.31
CA ALA A 586 6.40 32.15 1.78
C ALA A 586 6.32 32.69 0.34
N SER A 587 5.53 32.03 -0.52
CA SER A 587 5.29 32.48 -1.89
C SER A 587 4.59 33.84 -1.92
N LYS A 588 3.58 34.04 -1.08
CA LYS A 588 2.89 35.33 -0.94
C LYS A 588 3.87 36.44 -0.57
N PHE A 589 4.77 36.20 0.37
CA PHE A 589 5.82 37.14 0.73
C PHE A 589 6.70 37.51 -0.47
N VAL A 590 7.18 36.52 -1.23
CA VAL A 590 7.99 36.76 -2.44
C VAL A 590 7.20 37.56 -3.45
N ILE A 591 6.00 37.16 -3.83
CA ILE A 591 5.15 37.82 -4.83
C ILE A 591 4.89 39.28 -4.47
N MET A 592 4.62 39.58 -3.21
CA MET A 592 4.41 40.95 -2.73
C MET A 592 5.64 41.87 -2.90
N ASN A 593 6.84 41.28 -3.00
CA ASN A 593 8.09 42.01 -3.16
C ASN A 593 8.62 42.03 -4.61
N LEU A 594 7.79 41.67 -5.61
CA LEU A 594 8.16 41.64 -7.02
C LEU A 594 7.57 42.82 -7.84
N GLY A 595 7.05 43.86 -7.21
CA GLY A 595 6.40 44.95 -7.91
C GLY A 595 7.26 45.64 -8.99
N ASP A 596 8.56 45.71 -8.77
CA ASP A 596 9.61 46.28 -9.62
C ASP A 596 10.60 45.19 -10.14
N PHE A 597 10.17 43.94 -10.21
CA PHE A 597 11.02 42.82 -10.67
C PHE A 597 11.40 43.00 -12.15
N ASP A 598 12.70 42.96 -12.45
CA ASP A 598 13.22 42.98 -13.81
C ASP A 598 13.39 41.59 -14.35
N GLU A 599 12.48 41.15 -15.24
CA GLU A 599 12.47 39.83 -15.88
C GLU A 599 13.71 39.56 -16.77
N THR A 600 14.47 40.60 -17.12
CA THR A 600 15.67 40.52 -17.99
C THR A 600 16.98 40.44 -17.18
N PHE A 601 16.92 40.78 -15.90
CA PHE A 601 18.09 40.81 -15.03
C PHE A 601 18.53 39.40 -14.63
N VAL A 602 19.79 39.07 -14.81
CA VAL A 602 20.46 37.87 -14.31
C VAL A 602 21.71 38.32 -13.55
N PRO A 603 21.88 37.94 -12.27
CA PRO A 603 23.06 38.33 -11.49
C PRO A 603 24.32 37.64 -12.02
N GLU A 604 25.44 38.37 -11.91
CA GLU A 604 26.78 37.83 -12.06
C GLU A 604 27.29 37.30 -10.68
N ASP A 605 28.35 36.49 -10.67
CA ASP A 605 28.92 35.94 -9.43
C ASP A 605 29.27 37.01 -8.40
N LYS A 606 29.77 38.19 -8.85
CA LYS A 606 30.13 39.32 -7.98
C LYS A 606 28.95 39.97 -7.28
N ASP A 607 27.73 39.76 -7.79
CA ASP A 607 26.49 40.35 -7.24
C ASP A 607 25.93 39.48 -6.10
N LEU A 608 26.37 38.21 -6.04
CA LEU A 608 25.86 37.22 -5.09
C LEU A 608 26.53 37.37 -3.71
N THR A 609 25.72 37.43 -2.68
CA THR A 609 26.18 37.36 -1.28
C THR A 609 26.45 35.90 -0.86
N LEU A 610 27.08 35.72 0.30
CA LEU A 610 27.27 34.37 0.91
C LEU A 610 25.95 33.60 1.01
N ALA A 611 24.86 34.24 1.44
CA ALA A 611 23.55 33.64 1.55
C ALA A 611 22.97 33.21 0.19
N ASP A 612 23.15 34.02 -0.86
CA ASP A 612 22.70 33.70 -2.22
C ASP A 612 23.44 32.46 -2.75
N ARG A 613 24.76 32.42 -2.62
CA ARG A 613 25.61 31.31 -3.06
C ARG A 613 25.31 30.03 -2.29
N TRP A 614 25.04 30.14 -0.99
CA TRP A 614 24.63 29.01 -0.17
C TRP A 614 23.30 28.42 -0.60
N ILE A 615 22.27 29.26 -0.76
CA ILE A 615 20.92 28.71 -1.10
C ILE A 615 20.88 28.12 -2.53
N LEU A 616 21.62 28.71 -3.48
CA LEU A 616 21.75 28.19 -4.84
C LEU A 616 22.49 26.84 -4.86
N THR A 617 23.56 26.70 -4.07
CA THR A 617 24.26 25.42 -3.91
C THR A 617 23.38 24.38 -3.24
N SER A 618 22.72 24.72 -2.13
CA SER A 618 21.79 23.83 -1.44
C SER A 618 20.60 23.41 -2.33
N PHE A 619 20.14 24.29 -3.20
CA PHE A 619 19.13 23.97 -4.20
C PHE A 619 19.64 22.92 -5.21
N ASN A 620 20.84 23.10 -5.78
CA ASN A 620 21.46 22.12 -6.68
C ASN A 620 21.63 20.75 -6.03
N GLU A 621 22.11 20.71 -4.79
CA GLU A 621 22.23 19.46 -4.00
C GLU A 621 20.87 18.79 -3.81
N THR A 622 19.83 19.57 -3.53
CA THR A 622 18.47 19.07 -3.37
C THR A 622 17.90 18.52 -4.67
N VAL A 623 18.09 19.21 -5.80
CA VAL A 623 17.68 18.70 -7.13
C VAL A 623 18.31 17.36 -7.42
N THR A 624 19.63 17.23 -7.19
CA THR A 624 20.34 15.97 -7.38
C THR A 624 19.75 14.86 -6.51
N LYS A 625 19.62 15.12 -5.21
CA LYS A 625 19.11 14.14 -4.24
C LYS A 625 17.68 13.68 -4.60
N VAL A 626 16.78 14.61 -4.86
CA VAL A 626 15.37 14.31 -5.17
C VAL A 626 15.24 13.52 -6.46
N THR A 627 16.03 13.88 -7.50
CA THR A 627 16.01 13.17 -8.78
C THR A 627 16.50 11.73 -8.61
N GLU A 628 17.63 11.54 -7.91
CA GLU A 628 18.15 10.20 -7.64
C GLU A 628 17.21 9.33 -6.82
N ASP A 629 16.55 9.89 -5.80
CA ASP A 629 15.60 9.16 -4.97
C ASP A 629 14.36 8.74 -5.77
N LEU A 630 13.83 9.63 -6.62
CA LEU A 630 12.70 9.31 -7.50
C LEU A 630 13.06 8.20 -8.50
N ASP A 631 14.25 8.23 -9.09
CA ASP A 631 14.73 7.19 -10.01
C ASP A 631 14.96 5.84 -9.32
N LYS A 632 15.28 5.86 -8.03
CA LYS A 632 15.43 4.66 -7.18
C LYS A 632 14.12 4.18 -6.55
N PHE A 633 13.00 4.86 -6.79
CA PHE A 633 11.71 4.61 -6.16
C PHE A 633 11.68 4.86 -4.63
N GLU A 634 12.60 5.68 -4.12
CA GLU A 634 12.66 6.12 -2.73
C GLU A 634 11.81 7.40 -2.53
N LEU A 635 10.51 7.30 -2.87
CA LEU A 635 9.62 8.46 -2.97
C LEU A 635 9.44 9.20 -1.63
N GLY A 636 9.52 8.48 -0.51
CA GLY A 636 9.48 9.06 0.83
C GLY A 636 10.68 9.96 1.12
N ASP A 637 11.89 9.49 0.77
CA ASP A 637 13.13 10.23 0.97
C ASP A 637 13.18 11.47 0.06
N ALA A 638 12.71 11.34 -1.19
CA ALA A 638 12.54 12.47 -2.10
C ALA A 638 11.61 13.55 -1.52
N ALA A 639 10.45 13.16 -0.98
CA ALA A 639 9.51 14.08 -0.35
C ALA A 639 10.11 14.78 0.88
N ASP A 640 10.83 14.03 1.72
CA ASP A 640 11.50 14.58 2.90
C ASP A 640 12.64 15.53 2.53
N ALA A 641 13.38 15.29 1.45
CA ALA A 641 14.42 16.18 0.95
C ALA A 641 13.82 17.53 0.51
N VAL A 642 12.75 17.51 -0.28
CA VAL A 642 12.04 18.75 -0.69
C VAL A 642 11.45 19.48 0.52
N TYR A 643 10.82 18.76 1.44
CA TYR A 643 10.29 19.33 2.68
C TYR A 643 11.37 20.07 3.48
N ASN A 644 12.50 19.39 3.73
CA ASN A 644 13.60 19.95 4.52
C ASN A 644 14.22 21.18 3.85
N PHE A 645 14.37 21.16 2.53
CA PHE A 645 14.86 22.30 1.79
C PHE A 645 13.92 23.51 1.93
N ILE A 646 12.62 23.31 1.70
CA ILE A 646 11.63 24.39 1.81
C ILE A 646 11.57 24.93 3.23
N TRP A 647 11.41 24.06 4.21
CA TRP A 647 11.19 24.46 5.59
C TRP A 647 12.45 25.02 6.24
N ASN A 648 13.52 24.21 6.24
CA ASN A 648 14.72 24.49 7.01
C ASN A 648 15.75 25.37 6.30
N SER A 649 15.75 25.46 4.94
CA SER A 649 16.70 26.28 4.22
C SER A 649 16.07 27.55 3.66
N TYR A 650 15.04 27.38 2.82
CA TYR A 650 14.44 28.52 2.13
C TYR A 650 13.63 29.43 3.06
N CYS A 651 12.67 28.85 3.83
CA CYS A 651 11.77 29.65 4.67
C CYS A 651 12.44 30.16 5.96
N ASP A 652 13.17 29.30 6.68
CA ASP A 652 13.67 29.66 8.01
C ASP A 652 14.96 30.49 7.96
N TRP A 653 15.69 30.42 6.84
CA TRP A 653 16.94 31.14 6.71
C TRP A 653 16.97 32.12 5.53
N TYR A 654 16.82 31.64 4.29
CA TYR A 654 17.07 32.49 3.14
C TYR A 654 16.09 33.68 3.05
N ILE A 655 14.77 33.43 3.23
CA ILE A 655 13.77 34.51 3.25
C ILE A 655 14.08 35.50 4.35
N GLU A 656 14.47 35.10 5.53
CA GLU A 656 14.78 36.00 6.64
C GLU A 656 16.01 36.88 6.35
N LEU A 657 17.04 36.33 5.72
CA LEU A 657 18.23 37.07 5.27
C LEU A 657 17.90 38.05 4.11
N ALA A 658 17.04 37.62 3.20
CA ALA A 658 16.62 38.44 2.05
C ALA A 658 15.82 39.70 2.45
N LYS A 659 15.08 39.66 3.58
CA LYS A 659 14.24 40.80 4.02
C LYS A 659 15.03 42.09 4.12
N LYS A 660 16.23 42.11 4.71
CA LYS A 660 17.07 43.31 4.86
C LYS A 660 17.38 43.90 3.51
N ARG A 661 17.74 43.10 2.51
CA ARG A 661 18.09 43.53 1.15
C ARG A 661 16.87 44.00 0.33
N LEU A 662 15.70 43.39 0.56
CA LEU A 662 14.44 43.80 -0.08
C LEU A 662 13.98 45.21 0.39
N TYR A 663 14.12 45.51 1.70
CA TYR A 663 13.63 46.74 2.30
C TYR A 663 14.68 47.83 2.44
N GLN A 664 15.96 47.49 2.47
CA GLN A 664 17.11 48.37 2.71
C GLN A 664 18.28 47.97 1.80
N ALA A 665 17.99 47.81 0.49
CA ALA A 665 19.00 47.45 -0.49
C ALA A 665 20.16 48.45 -0.55
N ALA A 666 21.40 48.01 -0.70
CA ALA A 666 22.54 48.84 -0.89
C ALA A 666 22.54 49.57 -2.27
N SER A 667 21.88 48.98 -3.26
CA SER A 667 21.68 49.49 -4.60
C SER A 667 20.49 48.81 -5.30
N GLU A 668 20.00 49.36 -6.40
CA GLU A 668 19.00 48.67 -7.25
C GLU A 668 19.49 47.33 -7.73
N ARG A 669 20.77 47.20 -8.09
CA ARG A 669 21.37 45.92 -8.48
C ARG A 669 21.34 44.87 -7.36
N ASP A 670 21.56 45.28 -6.13
CA ASP A 670 21.47 44.40 -4.95
C ASP A 670 20.01 43.91 -4.75
N LYS A 671 19.05 44.81 -4.93
CA LYS A 671 17.62 44.49 -4.86
C LYS A 671 17.19 43.52 -5.95
N HIS A 672 17.57 43.75 -7.20
CA HIS A 672 17.25 42.82 -8.31
C HIS A 672 17.93 41.48 -8.14
N THR A 673 19.15 41.42 -7.56
CA THR A 673 19.84 40.17 -7.26
C THR A 673 19.05 39.32 -6.28
N VAL A 674 18.63 39.87 -5.14
CA VAL A 674 17.89 39.12 -4.14
C VAL A 674 16.50 38.71 -4.65
N GLN A 675 15.84 39.57 -5.43
CA GLN A 675 14.56 39.23 -6.08
C GLN A 675 14.74 38.06 -7.07
N TYR A 676 15.78 38.10 -7.91
CA TYR A 676 16.09 37.02 -8.84
C TYR A 676 16.30 35.68 -8.12
N VAL A 677 17.15 35.65 -7.09
CA VAL A 677 17.45 34.41 -6.36
C VAL A 677 16.22 33.87 -5.64
N LEU A 678 15.40 34.74 -5.03
CA LEU A 678 14.14 34.34 -4.40
C LEU A 678 13.19 33.72 -5.41
N VAL A 679 12.99 34.31 -6.58
CA VAL A 679 12.11 33.79 -7.64
C VAL A 679 12.66 32.50 -8.22
N TYR A 680 13.96 32.47 -8.60
CA TYR A 680 14.61 31.30 -9.20
C TYR A 680 14.48 30.07 -8.31
N VAL A 681 14.88 30.20 -7.05
CA VAL A 681 14.84 29.10 -6.09
C VAL A 681 13.38 28.68 -5.83
N LEU A 682 12.45 29.59 -5.62
CA LEU A 682 11.06 29.26 -5.34
C LEU A 682 10.37 28.57 -6.51
N THR A 683 10.48 29.13 -7.72
CA THR A 683 9.83 28.58 -8.92
C THR A 683 10.28 27.14 -9.17
N HIS A 684 11.58 26.91 -9.17
CA HIS A 684 12.10 25.55 -9.39
C HIS A 684 11.90 24.60 -8.21
N THR A 685 11.77 25.11 -6.99
CA THR A 685 11.36 24.30 -5.82
C THR A 685 9.90 23.87 -5.92
N LEU A 686 9.01 24.74 -6.42
CA LEU A 686 7.62 24.35 -6.69
C LEU A 686 7.53 23.27 -7.77
N GLU A 687 8.39 23.34 -8.79
CA GLU A 687 8.49 22.30 -9.83
C GLU A 687 8.93 20.96 -9.24
N MET A 688 9.92 20.90 -8.32
CA MET A 688 10.30 19.68 -7.60
C MET A 688 9.19 19.16 -6.68
N LEU A 689 8.41 20.04 -6.08
CA LEU A 689 7.32 19.67 -5.16
C LEU A 689 6.05 19.23 -5.91
N HIS A 690 5.90 19.63 -7.18
CA HIS A 690 4.68 19.41 -7.96
C HIS A 690 4.21 17.96 -8.03
N PRO A 691 5.08 16.95 -8.22
CA PRO A 691 4.65 15.55 -8.18
C PRO A 691 3.95 15.14 -6.87
N PHE A 692 4.33 15.73 -5.76
CA PHE A 692 3.83 15.41 -4.43
C PHE A 692 2.58 16.21 -4.06
N MET A 693 2.59 17.53 -4.33
CA MET A 693 1.55 18.51 -3.96
C MET A 693 1.12 19.32 -5.19
N PRO A 694 0.41 18.70 -6.14
CA PRO A 694 0.20 19.29 -7.47
C PRO A 694 -0.64 20.58 -7.48
N PHE A 695 -1.60 20.70 -6.59
CA PHE A 695 -2.57 21.80 -6.66
C PHE A 695 -2.01 23.13 -6.13
N VAL A 696 -1.43 23.09 -4.95
CA VAL A 696 -0.83 24.28 -4.35
C VAL A 696 0.34 24.79 -5.20
N THR A 697 1.13 23.87 -5.76
CA THR A 697 2.28 24.23 -6.60
C THR A 697 1.85 24.84 -7.93
N GLU A 698 0.84 24.29 -8.61
CA GLU A 698 0.28 24.90 -9.82
C GLU A 698 -0.20 26.32 -9.53
N HIS A 699 -1.01 26.49 -8.48
CA HIS A 699 -1.59 27.79 -8.14
C HIS A 699 -0.51 28.84 -7.85
N LEU A 700 0.50 28.49 -7.04
CA LEU A 700 1.57 29.42 -6.69
C LEU A 700 2.50 29.72 -7.87
N TRP A 701 2.81 28.70 -8.69
CA TRP A 701 3.66 28.84 -9.86
C TRP A 701 3.05 29.81 -10.90
N GLN A 702 1.73 29.77 -11.09
CA GLN A 702 1.00 30.70 -11.94
C GLN A 702 1.09 32.17 -11.47
N HIS A 703 1.42 32.41 -10.19
CA HIS A 703 1.60 33.74 -9.61
C HIS A 703 3.07 34.18 -9.53
N LEU A 704 4.00 33.38 -10.03
CA LEU A 704 5.43 33.69 -10.12
C LEU A 704 5.85 33.88 -11.57
N PRO A 705 6.92 34.64 -11.85
CA PRO A 705 7.52 34.70 -13.18
C PRO A 705 7.96 33.29 -13.64
N HIS A 706 7.39 32.82 -14.74
CA HIS A 706 7.67 31.49 -15.27
C HIS A 706 7.59 31.41 -16.79
N GLU A 707 8.03 30.32 -17.39
CA GLU A 707 7.83 29.94 -18.79
C GLU A 707 6.88 28.76 -18.91
N GLY A 708 6.04 28.76 -19.94
CA GLY A 708 5.07 27.66 -20.16
C GLY A 708 3.64 28.06 -19.74
N GLU A 709 2.73 27.07 -19.85
CA GLU A 709 1.29 27.27 -19.58
C GLU A 709 0.84 26.65 -18.28
N SER A 710 1.54 25.60 -17.84
CA SER A 710 1.23 24.86 -16.63
C SER A 710 2.46 24.14 -16.10
N ILE A 711 2.60 24.10 -14.79
CA ILE A 711 3.71 23.42 -14.12
C ILE A 711 3.74 21.90 -14.43
N ILE A 712 2.60 21.29 -14.69
CA ILE A 712 2.50 19.85 -15.00
C ILE A 712 3.28 19.43 -16.26
N VAL A 713 3.53 20.36 -17.15
CA VAL A 713 4.32 20.20 -18.39
C VAL A 713 5.58 21.04 -18.41
N ALA A 714 5.89 21.72 -17.32
CA ALA A 714 7.17 22.40 -17.15
C ALA A 714 8.32 21.39 -17.09
N PRO A 715 9.53 21.73 -17.59
CA PRO A 715 10.67 20.83 -17.51
C PRO A 715 11.10 20.59 -16.05
N TRP A 716 11.52 19.35 -15.74
CA TRP A 716 12.10 19.03 -14.43
C TRP A 716 13.34 19.89 -14.17
N PRO A 717 13.49 20.46 -12.95
CA PRO A 717 14.63 21.29 -12.61
C PRO A 717 15.96 20.56 -12.80
N LYS A 718 16.95 21.27 -13.32
CA LYS A 718 18.30 20.75 -13.53
C LYS A 718 19.31 21.56 -12.73
N THR A 719 20.35 20.89 -12.25
CA THR A 719 21.48 21.54 -11.62
C THR A 719 22.19 22.51 -12.58
N GLN A 720 22.68 23.62 -12.06
CA GLN A 720 23.41 24.63 -12.81
C GLN A 720 24.83 24.75 -12.24
N ASP A 721 25.84 24.37 -12.99
CA ASP A 721 27.25 24.43 -12.53
C ASP A 721 27.66 25.85 -12.08
N LYS A 722 27.16 26.89 -12.76
CA LYS A 722 27.38 28.28 -12.39
C LYS A 722 26.83 28.68 -11.02
N TRP A 723 25.92 27.89 -10.46
CA TRP A 723 25.31 28.11 -9.14
C TRP A 723 25.82 27.11 -8.09
N ASN A 724 27.05 26.61 -8.23
CA ASN A 724 27.67 25.68 -7.30
C ASN A 724 28.87 26.30 -6.59
N PHE A 725 28.72 26.66 -5.32
CA PHE A 725 29.68 27.34 -4.48
C PHE A 725 29.94 26.56 -3.17
N PRO A 726 30.56 25.39 -3.20
CA PRO A 726 30.64 24.50 -2.03
C PRO A 726 31.41 25.11 -0.86
N ALA A 727 32.44 25.94 -1.11
CA ALA A 727 33.18 26.63 -0.05
C ALA A 727 32.33 27.68 0.67
N ASP A 728 31.54 28.46 -0.09
CA ASP A 728 30.63 29.45 0.48
C ASP A 728 29.50 28.78 1.25
N ALA A 729 28.99 27.65 0.73
CA ALA A 729 27.97 26.85 1.41
C ALA A 729 28.48 26.30 2.74
N ALA A 730 29.70 25.77 2.80
CA ALA A 730 30.32 25.32 4.04
C ALA A 730 30.49 26.46 5.04
N THR A 731 30.92 27.63 4.57
CA THR A 731 31.02 28.85 5.38
C THR A 731 29.67 29.25 5.98
N MET A 732 28.64 29.31 5.15
CA MET A 732 27.28 29.67 5.62
C MET A 732 26.74 28.64 6.63
N ASN A 733 26.97 27.34 6.42
CA ASN A 733 26.58 26.30 7.36
C ASN A 733 27.25 26.48 8.73
N THR A 734 28.53 26.86 8.78
CA THR A 734 29.22 27.19 10.02
C THR A 734 28.59 28.40 10.73
N MET A 735 28.26 29.46 9.99
CA MET A 735 27.52 30.61 10.51
C MET A 735 26.16 30.21 11.08
N MET A 736 25.43 29.37 10.37
CA MET A 736 24.11 28.90 10.79
C MET A 736 24.20 28.08 12.08
N GLU A 737 25.19 27.22 12.24
CA GLU A 737 25.40 26.44 13.47
C GLU A 737 25.71 27.39 14.66
N ALA A 738 26.55 28.39 14.49
CA ALA A 738 26.80 29.39 15.53
C ALA A 738 25.53 30.16 15.92
N ILE A 739 24.72 30.60 14.92
CA ILE A 739 23.44 31.29 15.17
C ILE A 739 22.43 30.37 15.87
N LYS A 740 22.34 29.08 15.49
CA LYS A 740 21.51 28.08 16.20
C LYS A 740 21.95 27.91 17.66
N GLY A 741 23.25 27.84 17.90
CA GLY A 741 23.83 27.80 19.24
C GLY A 741 23.36 28.99 20.10
N ILE A 742 23.42 30.21 19.56
CA ILE A 742 22.92 31.41 20.23
C ILE A 742 21.42 31.33 20.49
N ARG A 743 20.62 30.94 19.49
CA ARG A 743 19.17 30.82 19.61
C ARG A 743 18.78 29.79 20.67
N ASN A 744 19.48 28.67 20.75
CA ASN A 744 19.24 27.63 21.76
C ASN A 744 19.58 28.14 23.15
N LEU A 745 20.74 28.76 23.36
CA LEU A 745 21.12 29.40 24.63
C LEU A 745 20.07 30.41 25.10
N ARG A 746 19.59 31.24 24.19
CA ARG A 746 18.52 32.21 24.48
C ARG A 746 17.22 31.54 24.89
N ALA A 747 16.81 30.47 24.16
CA ALA A 747 15.60 29.74 24.51
C ALA A 747 15.70 29.01 25.84
N GLU A 748 16.81 28.31 26.09
CA GLU A 748 17.07 27.62 27.37
C GLU A 748 17.16 28.58 28.54
N SER A 749 17.63 29.81 28.28
CA SER A 749 17.76 30.85 29.29
C SER A 749 16.52 31.74 29.44
N ASN A 750 15.43 31.45 28.67
CA ASN A 750 14.20 32.24 28.64
C ASN A 750 14.41 33.72 28.32
N VAL A 751 15.38 34.06 27.47
CA VAL A 751 15.60 35.43 27.01
C VAL A 751 14.48 35.81 26.05
N PRO A 752 13.73 36.91 26.28
CA PRO A 752 12.64 37.32 25.38
C PRO A 752 13.12 37.52 23.93
N MET A 753 12.32 37.09 22.97
CA MET A 753 12.72 37.10 21.52
C MET A 753 13.11 38.49 21.01
N GLY A 754 12.45 39.56 21.44
CA GLY A 754 12.75 40.93 21.03
C GLY A 754 13.91 41.61 21.75
N LYS A 755 14.49 40.98 22.79
CA LYS A 755 15.60 41.57 23.57
C LYS A 755 16.93 41.26 22.92
N LYS A 756 17.66 42.24 22.47
CA LYS A 756 19.02 42.06 21.96
C LYS A 756 20.00 41.69 23.08
N ALA A 757 21.04 40.94 22.73
CA ALA A 757 21.98 40.41 23.71
C ALA A 757 23.42 40.48 23.18
N PRO A 758 24.41 40.78 24.03
CA PRO A 758 25.81 40.67 23.67
C PRO A 758 26.18 39.18 23.51
N VAL A 759 26.85 38.83 22.43
CA VAL A 759 27.32 37.50 22.13
C VAL A 759 28.83 37.48 22.04
N ILE A 760 29.44 36.45 22.61
CA ILE A 760 30.90 36.26 22.56
C ILE A 760 31.16 34.93 21.86
N LEU A 761 31.96 34.94 20.80
CA LEU A 761 32.35 33.78 20.01
C LEU A 761 33.84 33.51 20.16
N ALA A 762 34.22 32.28 20.50
CA ALA A 762 35.59 31.81 20.55
C ALA A 762 35.83 30.81 19.40
N PRO A 763 36.31 31.26 18.23
CA PRO A 763 36.61 30.42 17.10
C PRO A 763 37.87 29.59 17.34
N ALA A 764 37.92 28.37 16.80
CA ALA A 764 39.07 27.46 16.95
C ALA A 764 40.25 27.84 16.07
N THR A 765 40.05 28.65 15.01
CA THR A 765 41.08 29.05 14.05
C THR A 765 40.96 30.53 13.69
N GLU A 766 42.07 31.12 13.26
CA GLU A 766 42.12 32.51 12.79
C GLU A 766 41.28 32.73 11.53
N ASP A 767 41.26 31.80 10.59
CA ASP A 767 40.41 31.84 9.38
C ASP A 767 38.93 31.91 9.77
N MET A 768 38.51 31.15 10.77
CA MET A 768 37.15 31.17 11.29
C MET A 768 36.86 32.49 11.98
N ALA A 769 37.79 33.05 12.75
CA ALA A 769 37.65 34.37 13.35
C ALA A 769 37.43 35.45 12.27
N GLN A 770 38.20 35.43 11.21
CA GLN A 770 38.06 36.34 10.10
C GLN A 770 36.71 36.17 9.37
N THR A 771 36.26 34.93 9.20
CA THR A 771 34.93 34.61 8.62
C THR A 771 33.79 35.19 9.46
N LEU A 772 33.82 34.91 10.77
CA LEU A 772 32.79 35.41 11.70
C LEU A 772 32.73 36.92 11.73
N LYS A 773 33.89 37.60 11.66
CA LYS A 773 33.99 39.05 11.58
C LYS A 773 33.44 39.62 10.26
N THR A 774 33.72 38.95 9.16
CA THR A 774 33.26 39.38 7.83
C THR A 774 31.73 39.33 7.71
N TYR A 775 31.14 38.37 8.34
CA TYR A 775 29.69 38.16 8.27
C TYR A 775 28.95 38.44 9.59
N GLU A 776 29.49 39.31 10.43
CA GLU A 776 28.94 39.68 11.75
C GLU A 776 27.49 40.15 11.68
N ASP A 777 27.06 40.78 10.59
CA ASP A 777 25.68 41.25 10.36
C ASP A 777 24.63 40.15 10.45
N TYR A 778 24.98 38.89 10.17
CA TYR A 778 24.06 37.76 10.28
C TYR A 778 23.68 37.43 11.74
N PHE A 779 24.61 37.67 12.68
CA PHE A 779 24.31 37.52 14.11
C PHE A 779 23.37 38.61 14.62
N HIS A 780 23.55 39.83 14.14
CA HIS A 780 22.65 40.93 14.48
C HIS A 780 21.22 40.69 13.96
N THR A 781 21.09 40.17 12.74
CA THR A 781 19.81 39.93 12.06
C THR A 781 19.11 38.70 12.60
N LEU A 782 19.81 37.57 12.69
CA LEU A 782 19.19 36.24 12.94
C LEU A 782 19.32 35.78 14.39
N ALA A 783 20.34 36.21 15.14
CA ALA A 783 20.52 35.83 16.53
C ALA A 783 20.11 36.92 17.53
N PHE A 784 19.63 38.09 17.05
CA PHE A 784 19.32 39.28 17.86
C PHE A 784 20.51 39.70 18.74
N ALA A 785 21.74 39.61 18.18
CA ALA A 785 22.92 40.12 18.85
C ALA A 785 22.94 41.69 18.76
N ASP A 786 23.23 42.38 19.88
CA ASP A 786 23.50 43.81 19.88
C ASP A 786 25.00 44.11 19.67
N LYS A 787 25.84 43.23 20.17
CA LYS A 787 27.30 43.26 20.06
C LYS A 787 27.83 41.82 19.87
N VAL A 788 28.73 41.65 18.92
CA VAL A 788 29.49 40.41 18.74
C VAL A 788 30.93 40.64 19.14
N THR A 789 31.48 39.86 20.03
CA THR A 789 32.89 39.92 20.46
C THR A 789 33.58 38.63 20.10
N LEU A 790 34.68 38.70 19.40
CA LEU A 790 35.49 37.52 19.08
C LEU A 790 36.65 37.41 20.12
N LEU A 791 36.81 36.20 20.71
CA LEU A 791 37.95 35.90 21.57
C LEU A 791 39.09 35.37 20.72
N ALA A 792 40.32 35.85 21.01
CA ALA A 792 41.51 35.25 20.42
C ALA A 792 41.86 33.91 21.11
N THR A 793 42.63 33.08 20.42
CA THR A 793 43.15 31.82 21.00
C THR A 793 43.96 32.12 22.25
N GLY A 794 43.54 31.65 23.42
CA GLY A 794 44.17 31.86 24.69
C GLY A 794 43.58 32.98 25.57
N ASP A 795 42.60 33.72 25.09
CA ASP A 795 41.90 34.70 25.89
C ASP A 795 41.12 34.01 27.06
N ALA A 796 40.95 34.71 28.15
CA ALA A 796 40.15 34.24 29.27
C ALA A 796 38.68 34.04 28.87
N LYS A 797 38.12 32.87 29.17
CA LYS A 797 36.69 32.59 28.95
C LYS A 797 35.83 33.49 29.83
N PRO A 798 34.71 34.01 29.31
CA PRO A 798 33.83 34.90 30.05
C PRO A 798 33.23 34.20 31.28
N GLU A 799 33.34 34.87 32.44
CA GLU A 799 32.69 34.46 33.70
C GLU A 799 31.16 34.77 33.59
N ASN A 800 30.34 33.93 34.25
CA ASN A 800 28.87 34.11 34.31
C ASN A 800 28.18 34.13 32.95
N ALA A 801 28.64 33.28 32.01
CA ALA A 801 28.03 33.09 30.71
C ALA A 801 27.57 31.64 30.54
N VAL A 802 26.43 31.43 29.87
CA VAL A 802 26.05 30.11 29.38
C VAL A 802 26.79 29.86 28.06
N VAL A 803 27.14 28.59 27.82
CA VAL A 803 27.95 28.20 26.67
C VAL A 803 27.28 27.13 25.82
N ALA A 804 27.34 27.26 24.52
CA ALA A 804 27.08 26.18 23.55
C ALA A 804 28.35 25.92 22.75
N VAL A 805 28.65 24.66 22.53
CA VAL A 805 29.76 24.23 21.69
C VAL A 805 29.22 23.75 20.36
N VAL A 806 29.59 24.41 19.30
CA VAL A 806 29.27 24.04 17.91
C VAL A 806 30.56 23.70 17.18
N PRO A 807 30.53 23.02 16.03
CA PRO A 807 31.76 22.65 15.32
C PRO A 807 32.68 23.85 15.10
N GLY A 808 33.81 23.83 15.77
CA GLY A 808 34.89 24.85 15.65
C GLY A 808 34.61 26.20 16.34
N ILE A 809 33.53 26.36 17.10
CA ILE A 809 33.19 27.63 17.77
C ILE A 809 32.58 27.34 19.14
N GLU A 810 33.10 27.98 20.20
CA GLU A 810 32.36 28.06 21.46
C GLU A 810 31.57 29.38 21.48
N VAL A 811 30.29 29.27 21.76
CA VAL A 811 29.33 30.38 21.77
C VAL A 811 28.99 30.71 23.21
N TYR A 812 29.22 31.95 23.64
CA TYR A 812 28.90 32.40 25.00
C TYR A 812 27.82 33.48 24.98
N LEU A 813 26.86 33.36 25.87
CA LEU A 813 25.83 34.36 26.13
C LEU A 813 25.87 34.79 27.58
N GLN A 814 26.18 36.06 27.81
CA GLN A 814 26.16 36.64 29.17
C GLN A 814 24.71 36.95 29.55
N LEU A 815 24.25 36.37 30.64
CA LEU A 815 22.84 36.46 31.08
C LEU A 815 22.54 37.71 31.91
N LYS A 816 23.58 38.40 32.38
CA LYS A 816 23.43 39.63 33.15
C LYS A 816 22.62 40.67 32.33
N ASP A 817 21.61 41.26 32.95
CA ASP A 817 20.70 42.22 32.31
C ASP A 817 19.76 41.64 31.20
N LEU A 818 19.89 40.37 30.87
CA LEU A 818 19.02 39.71 29.87
C LEU A 818 17.78 39.08 30.48
N ILE A 819 17.91 38.58 31.66
CA ILE A 819 16.81 37.93 32.42
C ILE A 819 16.59 38.69 33.72
N ASP A 820 15.33 38.71 34.16
CA ASP A 820 14.97 39.10 35.52
C ASP A 820 15.29 37.91 36.43
N VAL A 821 16.44 37.98 37.08
CA VAL A 821 16.98 36.88 37.90
C VAL A 821 16.02 36.48 39.02
N GLU A 822 15.38 37.45 39.68
CA GLU A 822 14.41 37.17 40.75
C GLU A 822 13.18 36.42 40.18
N LYS A 823 12.64 36.91 39.06
CA LYS A 823 11.46 36.33 38.43
C LYS A 823 11.74 34.95 37.86
N GLU A 824 12.90 34.77 37.23
CA GLU A 824 13.32 33.49 36.67
C GLU A 824 13.61 32.46 37.77
N THR A 825 14.27 32.88 38.85
CA THR A 825 14.50 32.04 40.05
C THR A 825 13.17 31.59 40.64
N ALA A 826 12.21 32.51 40.82
CA ALA A 826 10.89 32.17 41.33
C ALA A 826 10.14 31.20 40.40
N ARG A 827 10.29 31.35 39.07
CA ARG A 827 9.71 30.42 38.07
C ARG A 827 10.30 29.02 38.17
N VAL A 828 11.64 28.93 38.21
CA VAL A 828 12.37 27.65 38.31
C VAL A 828 12.08 26.95 39.63
N GLN A 829 12.01 27.68 40.72
CA GLN A 829 11.60 27.17 42.06
C GLN A 829 10.17 26.58 42.02
N LYS A 830 9.23 27.28 41.39
CA LYS A 830 7.87 26.79 41.24
C LYS A 830 7.78 25.54 40.38
N GLU A 831 8.62 25.42 39.36
CA GLU A 831 8.73 24.23 38.53
C GLU A 831 9.35 23.07 39.31
N GLN A 832 10.39 23.35 40.11
CA GLN A 832 11.05 22.41 41.02
C GLN A 832 10.05 21.85 42.05
N GLU A 833 9.22 22.70 42.65
CA GLU A 833 8.18 22.28 43.59
C GLU A 833 7.13 21.36 42.95
N LYS A 834 6.71 21.68 41.73
CA LYS A 834 5.79 20.81 40.97
C LYS A 834 6.41 19.44 40.70
N LEU A 835 7.65 19.44 40.21
CA LEU A 835 8.38 18.21 39.85
C LEU A 835 8.63 17.37 41.13
N GLN A 836 8.94 17.99 42.26
CA GLN A 836 9.13 17.30 43.52
C GLN A 836 7.85 16.60 44.01
N LYS A 837 6.67 17.19 43.77
CA LYS A 837 5.38 16.55 44.03
C LYS A 837 5.14 15.33 43.17
N GLU A 838 5.50 15.41 41.90
CA GLU A 838 5.37 14.28 40.95
C GLU A 838 6.37 13.15 41.29
N ILE A 839 7.60 13.49 41.64
CA ILE A 839 8.60 12.50 42.09
C ILE A 839 8.07 11.80 43.37
N ALA A 840 7.63 12.56 44.37
CA ALA A 840 7.06 11.97 45.60
C ALA A 840 5.84 11.08 45.32
N ARG A 841 5.00 11.44 44.36
CA ARG A 841 3.86 10.63 43.93
C ARG A 841 4.30 9.31 43.27
N LEU A 842 5.32 9.37 42.41
CA LEU A 842 5.85 8.18 41.74
C LEU A 842 6.61 7.26 42.71
N ASP A 843 7.40 7.83 43.61
CA ASP A 843 8.09 7.09 44.68
C ASP A 843 7.09 6.36 45.59
N LYS A 844 6.02 7.04 46.02
CA LYS A 844 4.94 6.42 46.80
C LYS A 844 4.24 5.30 46.03
N LYS A 845 4.04 5.49 44.72
CA LYS A 845 3.44 4.47 43.82
C LYS A 845 4.36 3.27 43.67
N LEU A 846 5.64 3.49 43.47
CA LEU A 846 6.66 2.45 43.28
C LEU A 846 7.09 1.76 44.57
N SER A 847 6.85 2.40 45.74
CA SER A 847 7.04 1.78 47.04
C SER A 847 5.85 0.93 47.50
N ASN A 848 4.71 1.02 46.82
CA ASN A 848 3.50 0.27 47.17
C ASN A 848 3.59 -1.19 46.71
N GLN A 849 3.80 -2.12 47.64
CA GLN A 849 3.90 -3.55 47.33
C GLN A 849 2.65 -4.11 46.63
N GLY A 850 1.47 -3.56 46.93
CA GLY A 850 0.21 -3.93 46.29
C GLY A 850 0.15 -3.51 44.80
N PHE A 851 0.82 -2.42 44.43
CA PHE A 851 0.98 -2.02 43.04
C PHE A 851 2.02 -2.90 42.34
N LEU A 852 3.19 -3.11 42.98
CA LEU A 852 4.28 -3.89 42.38
C LEU A 852 3.89 -5.36 42.11
N SER A 853 3.04 -5.94 42.93
CA SER A 853 2.59 -7.32 42.83
C SER A 853 1.44 -7.53 41.82
N LYS A 854 0.67 -6.49 41.47
CA LYS A 854 -0.51 -6.58 40.62
C LYS A 854 -0.33 -5.94 39.23
N ALA A 855 0.61 -5.04 39.07
CA ALA A 855 0.83 -4.33 37.80
C ALA A 855 1.71 -5.18 36.83
N PRO A 856 1.43 -5.17 35.53
CA PRO A 856 2.31 -5.78 34.54
C PRO A 856 3.73 -5.19 34.60
N ALA A 857 4.76 -6.05 34.41
CA ALA A 857 6.17 -5.63 34.49
C ALA A 857 6.51 -4.42 33.60
N ALA A 858 5.94 -4.36 32.41
CA ALA A 858 6.11 -3.25 31.45
C ALA A 858 5.57 -1.90 32.01
N VAL A 859 4.51 -1.92 32.82
CA VAL A 859 3.94 -0.72 33.45
C VAL A 859 4.84 -0.25 34.58
N VAL A 860 5.38 -1.17 35.37
CA VAL A 860 6.31 -0.85 36.45
C VAL A 860 7.59 -0.24 35.89
N GLU A 861 8.12 -0.80 34.82
CA GLU A 861 9.33 -0.30 34.16
C GLU A 861 9.12 1.09 33.54
N LYS A 862 7.98 1.32 32.94
CA LYS A 862 7.58 2.65 32.42
C LYS A 862 7.49 3.71 33.55
N GLU A 863 6.97 3.37 34.71
CA GLU A 863 6.88 4.31 35.81
C GLU A 863 8.26 4.56 36.46
N LYS A 864 9.14 3.55 36.50
CA LYS A 864 10.55 3.74 36.90
C LYS A 864 11.31 4.66 35.94
N GLY A 865 11.13 4.47 34.61
CA GLY A 865 11.71 5.35 33.61
C GLY A 865 11.28 6.81 33.80
N LYS A 866 9.97 7.05 34.03
CA LYS A 866 9.47 8.41 34.35
C LYS A 866 10.09 9.00 35.63
N LEU A 867 10.29 8.16 36.65
CA LEU A 867 10.93 8.62 37.88
C LEU A 867 12.37 9.04 37.61
N ALA A 868 13.14 8.26 36.88
CA ALA A 868 14.51 8.59 36.52
C ALA A 868 14.58 9.89 35.71
N ASP A 869 13.72 10.05 34.68
CA ASP A 869 13.61 11.28 33.88
C ASP A 869 13.29 12.52 34.74
N TYR A 870 12.40 12.36 35.73
CA TYR A 870 12.04 13.46 36.65
C TYR A 870 13.17 13.80 37.64
N GLN A 871 13.93 12.81 38.10
CA GLN A 871 15.11 13.01 38.95
C GLN A 871 16.22 13.72 38.17
N GLU A 872 16.46 13.37 36.90
CA GLU A 872 17.41 14.07 36.05
C GLU A 872 16.99 15.53 35.80
N LYS A 873 15.73 15.78 35.49
CA LYS A 873 15.17 17.13 35.37
C LYS A 873 15.29 17.92 36.69
N MET A 874 15.08 17.29 37.83
CA MET A 874 15.25 17.91 39.15
C MET A 874 16.68 18.37 39.38
N ALA A 875 17.68 17.52 39.03
CA ALA A 875 19.08 17.86 39.13
C ALA A 875 19.46 19.05 38.22
N ALA A 876 18.92 19.07 36.99
CA ALA A 876 19.12 20.18 36.06
C ALA A 876 18.51 21.49 36.56
N LEU A 877 17.29 21.47 37.17
CA LEU A 877 16.65 22.66 37.78
C LEU A 877 17.42 23.17 39.00
N THR A 878 17.95 22.24 39.83
CA THR A 878 18.79 22.60 40.98
C THR A 878 20.06 23.31 40.55
N LYS A 879 20.76 22.74 39.56
CA LYS A 879 21.95 23.37 38.96
C LYS A 879 21.62 24.73 38.35
N ARG A 880 20.45 24.87 37.72
CA ARG A 880 20.00 26.16 37.17
C ARG A 880 19.77 27.21 38.21
N ILE A 881 19.21 26.86 39.37
CA ILE A 881 19.06 27.80 40.51
C ILE A 881 20.44 28.24 41.04
N GLU A 882 21.38 27.31 41.16
CA GLU A 882 22.76 27.63 41.60
C GLU A 882 23.47 28.58 40.62
N ASP A 883 23.24 28.37 39.30
CA ASP A 883 23.81 29.26 38.30
C ASP A 883 23.15 30.63 38.26
N LEU A 884 21.82 30.70 38.48
CA LEU A 884 21.10 31.98 38.64
C LEU A 884 21.54 32.76 39.90
N ALA A 885 21.90 32.06 40.96
CA ALA A 885 22.41 32.72 42.19
C ALA A 885 23.81 33.33 42.05
N LYS A 886 24.55 32.95 40.99
CA LYS A 886 25.87 33.51 40.66
C LYS A 886 25.76 34.75 39.76
N LEU A 887 24.64 34.98 39.12
CA LEU A 887 24.33 36.13 38.27
C LEU A 887 23.90 37.35 39.06
#